data_9ed109edb3ca8744f53bc17b7615e616
#
_entry.id   9ed109edb3ca8744f53bc17b7615e616
#
_cell.length_a   1.000
_cell.length_b   1.000
_cell.length_c   1.000
_cell.angle_alpha   90.00
_cell.angle_beta   90.00
_cell.angle_gamma   90.00
#
_symmetry.space_group_name_H-M   'P 1'
#
loop_
_entity.id
_entity.type
_entity.pdbx_description
1 polymer ?
#
loop_
_entity_poly.entity_id
_entity_poly.type
_entity_poly.pdbx_seq_one_letter_code
_entity_poly.pdbx_strand_id
1 'polypeptide(L)'
;MRPRICFVVLFFMINASSWAAEGNPSLPDLNKLSFFYGREYFILRSGRAQMILQADSADLGPAFTFMLFDSENPRQSARKEQAFNFAPDAGFVSSALQVVLGGFPFTALGNRTETHWVNPGGIPAVEAVWWAGGIRVTERVSALEGDGIFLRSILLEGANLVGEEAVALRLSLAPGKLRREGSILLQDGEGFQSCLVALGNNPAKADETKGELEIGPVTVAPGAHVKVETALLVKIPARPAEETLAQAKSLAASSARKEEEQTKQAWAASSLVTTKDRTIQELYDKARFGLPGMIADDGSMDAGIFEYGGQWVRDSSNTVLGAIQAGMFEIARSTLEKMLARMITDEGATMIGSNFDQPDMEQFDQMGEFLCALKAYRDWTGDDSLLLEHRAKIISLVERPLQPRFRDETGMVHNRREFWERNFDDGYELAYQTYVVLGLRDAAEMASALGAEAQADEWKKEADRILQAVLAHPTRALVQDGHLIKRRNLTGEVADLLPYWPGYRPDVPLRCEKNHRLYPDTTMALPVALGLVKPRSPLALKTLDELEPLWNSRWSDGGYDRYNTSSQPDQPGPWPFATCFVLRAQHEAGLYDRSRRSLEWLNTVQGGRAGTWFEEISSVRSQEMVCGLLPWTSGEIALFVIHHWLGVRFEGGRVVLRPNLYPDDPAVSADLRFRKGRLHLEIDGSGPVKSARVNGFKVKPNRDGSVTLPARFNSGTVILHTQHGGHKA
;
A
#
# COMPACT_ATOMS: atom_id res chain seq x y z
N MET A 1 17.78 23.33 -44.78
CA MET A 1 17.21 23.45 -43.44
C MET A 1 16.69 22.08 -43.02
N ARG A 2 17.39 21.38 -42.15
CA ARG A 2 17.00 20.04 -41.63
C ARG A 2 16.77 20.16 -40.11
N PRO A 3 15.80 19.47 -39.57
CA PRO A 3 15.36 19.67 -38.18
C PRO A 3 16.27 19.00 -37.18
N ARG A 4 16.59 19.72 -36.13
CA ARG A 4 17.23 19.22 -34.90
C ARG A 4 16.16 18.68 -33.98
N ILE A 5 15.80 17.41 -34.12
CA ILE A 5 14.89 16.68 -33.21
C ILE A 5 15.55 15.32 -32.88
N CYS A 6 16.69 15.32 -32.24
CA CYS A 6 17.32 14.05 -31.83
C CYS A 6 18.20 14.13 -30.58
N PHE A 7 18.06 15.14 -29.72
CA PHE A 7 19.03 15.28 -28.61
C PHE A 7 18.43 15.22 -27.20
N VAL A 8 17.10 15.17 -27.04
CA VAL A 8 16.48 15.18 -25.70
C VAL A 8 16.34 13.77 -25.10
N VAL A 9 16.25 12.75 -25.95
CA VAL A 9 16.13 11.34 -25.48
C VAL A 9 17.47 10.78 -24.98
N LEU A 10 18.60 11.33 -25.44
CA LEU A 10 19.93 10.79 -25.11
C LEU A 10 20.45 11.22 -23.73
N PHE A 11 19.93 12.30 -23.13
CA PHE A 11 20.45 12.82 -21.88
C PHE A 11 19.85 12.15 -20.63
N PHE A 12 18.64 11.61 -20.74
CA PHE A 12 18.06 10.77 -19.67
C PHE A 12 18.68 9.37 -19.63
N MET A 13 19.10 8.83 -20.78
CA MET A 13 19.81 7.54 -20.84
C MET A 13 21.24 7.61 -20.30
N ILE A 14 21.88 8.77 -20.29
CA ILE A 14 23.28 8.90 -19.86
C ILE A 14 23.42 8.96 -18.33
N ASN A 15 22.42 9.48 -17.61
CA ASN A 15 22.45 9.42 -16.13
C ASN A 15 21.95 8.10 -15.56
N ALA A 16 21.11 7.36 -16.28
CA ALA A 16 20.72 6.01 -15.88
C ALA A 16 21.82 4.96 -16.23
N SER A 17 22.66 5.23 -17.23
CA SER A 17 23.67 4.26 -17.67
C SER A 17 25.00 4.33 -16.91
N SER A 18 25.25 5.35 -16.08
CA SER A 18 26.46 5.40 -15.24
C SER A 18 26.33 4.62 -13.92
N TRP A 19 25.18 4.00 -13.69
CA TRP A 19 24.82 3.32 -12.44
C TRP A 19 24.56 1.82 -12.62
N ALA A 20 24.76 1.30 -13.83
CA ALA A 20 24.92 -0.14 -14.00
C ALA A 20 26.24 -0.55 -13.33
N ALA A 21 26.24 -0.69 -12.00
CA ALA A 21 27.19 -1.55 -11.35
C ALA A 21 27.25 -2.84 -12.16
N GLU A 22 28.42 -3.44 -12.32
CA GLU A 22 28.63 -4.72 -12.95
C GLU A 22 27.77 -5.78 -12.26
N GLY A 23 26.44 -5.67 -12.46
CA GLY A 23 25.45 -6.61 -11.98
C GLY A 23 25.57 -7.89 -12.80
N ASN A 24 25.35 -9.00 -12.17
CA ASN A 24 25.29 -10.30 -12.81
C ASN A 24 24.44 -10.21 -14.10
N PRO A 25 24.99 -10.40 -15.29
CA PRO A 25 24.27 -10.21 -16.55
C PRO A 25 23.06 -11.13 -16.75
N SER A 26 22.88 -12.09 -15.85
CA SER A 26 21.72 -12.99 -15.85
C SER A 26 20.49 -12.42 -15.12
N LEU A 27 20.62 -11.30 -14.40
CA LEU A 27 19.50 -10.68 -13.70
C LEU A 27 18.76 -9.70 -14.61
N PRO A 28 17.42 -9.75 -14.68
CA PRO A 28 16.64 -8.73 -15.37
C PRO A 28 16.90 -7.37 -14.75
N ASP A 29 17.01 -6.36 -15.59
CA ASP A 29 17.06 -4.98 -15.14
C ASP A 29 15.69 -4.56 -14.59
N LEU A 30 15.57 -4.51 -13.28
CA LEU A 30 14.34 -4.19 -12.57
C LEU A 30 13.84 -2.78 -12.86
N ASN A 31 14.77 -1.85 -13.12
CA ASN A 31 14.40 -0.51 -13.50
C ASN A 31 13.64 -0.46 -14.83
N LYS A 32 13.85 -1.44 -15.70
CA LYS A 32 13.07 -1.55 -16.94
C LYS A 32 11.62 -1.98 -16.69
N LEU A 33 11.31 -2.61 -15.57
CA LEU A 33 9.96 -3.03 -15.25
C LEU A 33 9.06 -1.86 -14.88
N SER A 34 9.59 -0.82 -14.22
CA SER A 34 8.84 0.34 -13.77
C SER A 34 8.54 1.37 -14.88
N PHE A 35 9.27 1.34 -15.98
CA PHE A 35 9.14 2.36 -17.05
C PHE A 35 8.27 1.94 -18.24
N PHE A 36 7.45 0.94 -18.09
CA PHE A 36 6.59 0.50 -19.18
C PHE A 36 5.18 1.08 -19.05
N TYR A 37 4.73 1.74 -20.09
CA TYR A 37 3.39 2.28 -20.18
C TYR A 37 2.30 1.23 -20.00
N GLY A 38 1.26 1.57 -19.24
CA GLY A 38 0.05 0.77 -19.13
C GLY A 38 0.20 -0.53 -18.37
N ARG A 39 1.32 -0.79 -17.72
CA ARG A 39 1.51 -2.03 -16.98
C ARG A 39 0.96 -1.95 -15.57
N GLU A 40 0.33 -3.05 -15.15
CA GLU A 40 -0.18 -3.26 -13.81
C GLU A 40 0.65 -4.37 -13.14
N TYR A 41 0.93 -4.22 -11.86
CA TYR A 41 1.73 -5.17 -11.11
C TYR A 41 0.93 -5.73 -9.95
N PHE A 42 0.44 -6.95 -10.11
CA PHE A 42 -0.21 -7.69 -9.04
C PHE A 42 0.85 -8.37 -8.18
N ILE A 43 0.84 -8.12 -6.87
CA ILE A 43 1.86 -8.62 -5.97
C ILE A 43 1.24 -9.61 -4.98
N LEU A 44 1.81 -10.81 -4.92
CA LEU A 44 1.45 -11.88 -4.00
C LEU A 44 2.66 -12.21 -3.13
N ARG A 45 2.44 -12.65 -1.90
CA ARG A 45 3.50 -13.08 -1.00
C ARG A 45 3.16 -14.38 -0.29
N SER A 46 4.15 -15.27 -0.20
CA SER A 46 4.14 -16.46 0.66
C SER A 46 5.47 -16.54 1.42
N GLY A 47 5.43 -16.35 2.73
CA GLY A 47 6.63 -16.22 3.53
C GLY A 47 7.52 -15.06 3.07
N ARG A 48 8.76 -15.34 2.78
CA ARG A 48 9.75 -14.36 2.27
C ARG A 48 9.75 -14.21 0.75
N ALA A 49 9.04 -15.07 0.05
CA ALA A 49 8.95 -15.00 -1.40
C ALA A 49 7.82 -14.07 -1.85
N GLN A 50 8.14 -13.18 -2.76
CA GLN A 50 7.21 -12.25 -3.39
C GLN A 50 7.08 -12.62 -4.86
N MET A 51 5.85 -12.78 -5.34
CA MET A 51 5.54 -13.00 -6.75
C MET A 51 4.93 -11.74 -7.33
N ILE A 52 5.46 -11.29 -8.44
CA ILE A 52 4.93 -10.16 -9.18
C ILE A 52 4.40 -10.65 -10.52
N LEU A 53 3.11 -10.48 -10.72
CA LEU A 53 2.47 -10.71 -12.01
C LEU A 53 2.32 -9.36 -12.69
N GLN A 54 3.08 -9.21 -13.76
CA GLN A 54 2.96 -8.03 -14.62
C GLN A 54 1.86 -8.27 -15.62
N ALA A 55 0.85 -7.40 -15.65
CA ALA A 55 -0.21 -7.39 -16.65
C ALA A 55 -0.07 -6.14 -17.52
N ASP A 56 -0.30 -6.32 -18.81
CA ASP A 56 -0.30 -5.24 -19.77
C ASP A 56 -1.71 -4.96 -20.31
N SER A 57 -1.96 -3.73 -20.69
CA SER A 57 -3.24 -3.32 -21.22
C SER A 57 -3.51 -3.82 -22.63
N ALA A 58 -2.49 -4.14 -23.42
CA ALA A 58 -2.71 -4.38 -24.84
C ALA A 58 -1.99 -5.58 -25.46
N ASP A 59 -0.69 -5.76 -25.27
CA ASP A 59 0.07 -6.58 -26.21
C ASP A 59 0.95 -7.68 -25.60
N LEU A 60 1.21 -7.70 -24.30
CA LEU A 60 2.23 -8.56 -23.74
C LEU A 60 1.76 -9.68 -22.80
N GLY A 61 0.53 -9.71 -22.40
CA GLY A 61 0.01 -10.75 -21.49
C GLY A 61 0.72 -10.85 -20.13
N PRO A 62 0.20 -11.62 -19.19
CA PRO A 62 0.81 -11.75 -17.86
C PRO A 62 2.13 -12.50 -17.98
N ALA A 63 3.21 -11.86 -17.57
CA ALA A 63 4.49 -12.52 -17.35
C ALA A 63 4.62 -12.85 -15.87
N PHE A 64 4.69 -14.11 -15.52
CA PHE A 64 4.94 -14.55 -14.16
C PHE A 64 6.42 -14.38 -13.85
N THR A 65 6.74 -13.31 -13.15
CA THR A 65 8.11 -13.04 -12.70
C THR A 65 8.12 -13.10 -11.18
N PHE A 66 9.01 -13.89 -10.64
CA PHE A 66 9.23 -13.99 -9.21
C PHE A 66 10.38 -13.08 -8.83
N MET A 67 10.09 -12.17 -7.95
CA MET A 67 11.09 -11.37 -7.28
C MET A 67 11.32 -11.96 -5.91
N LEU A 68 12.58 -12.20 -5.57
CA LEU A 68 12.94 -12.77 -4.29
C LEU A 68 13.12 -11.63 -3.28
N PHE A 69 12.46 -11.77 -2.16
CA PHE A 69 12.45 -10.77 -1.11
C PHE A 69 13.36 -11.19 0.03
N ASP A 70 14.38 -10.38 0.34
CA ASP A 70 15.28 -10.60 1.49
C ASP A 70 15.10 -9.49 2.52
N SER A 71 14.27 -9.75 3.51
CA SER A 71 13.96 -8.82 4.58
C SER A 71 15.12 -8.57 5.56
N GLU A 72 16.09 -9.50 5.65
CA GLU A 72 17.23 -9.33 6.55
C GLU A 72 18.33 -8.48 5.95
N ASN A 73 18.39 -8.40 4.64
CA ASN A 73 19.38 -7.61 3.92
C ASN A 73 18.74 -6.77 2.81
N PRO A 74 17.74 -5.93 3.16
CA PRO A 74 16.98 -5.16 2.18
C PRO A 74 17.85 -4.17 1.39
N ARG A 75 19.07 -3.89 1.90
CA ARG A 75 19.92 -2.88 1.37
C ARG A 75 21.31 -3.32 1.26
N GLN A 76 21.52 -4.01 0.33
CA GLN A 76 22.89 -4.24 -0.04
C GLN A 76 23.48 -2.95 -0.56
N SER A 77 24.71 -2.69 -0.14
CA SER A 77 25.42 -1.44 -0.43
C SER A 77 25.50 -1.13 -1.93
N ALA A 78 25.52 -2.15 -2.77
CA ALA A 78 25.49 -2.01 -4.22
C ALA A 78 24.13 -1.51 -4.78
N ARG A 79 23.09 -1.48 -3.93
CA ARG A 79 21.73 -1.08 -4.30
C ARG A 79 21.21 0.11 -3.50
N LYS A 80 22.08 0.91 -2.93
CA LYS A 80 21.69 2.11 -2.18
C LYS A 80 20.70 3.01 -2.92
N GLU A 81 20.63 2.87 -4.20
CA GLU A 81 19.86 3.71 -5.09
C GLU A 81 18.78 2.95 -5.84
N GLN A 82 18.83 1.64 -5.79
CA GLN A 82 17.78 0.75 -6.24
C GLN A 82 17.37 -0.07 -5.05
N ALA A 83 16.53 0.39 -4.42
CA ALA A 83 16.22 -0.05 -3.17
C ALA A 83 15.11 -1.08 -3.21
N PHE A 84 15.34 -2.16 -3.72
CA PHE A 84 14.51 -3.33 -3.60
C PHE A 84 14.90 -4.11 -2.37
N ASN A 85 13.94 -4.57 -1.60
CA ASN A 85 14.12 -5.59 -0.59
C ASN A 85 14.41 -6.97 -1.23
N PHE A 86 15.11 -7.00 -2.33
CA PHE A 86 15.52 -8.24 -2.97
C PHE A 86 16.95 -8.56 -2.60
N ALA A 87 17.20 -9.82 -2.30
CA ALA A 87 18.58 -10.28 -2.23
C ALA A 87 19.23 -10.01 -3.58
N PRO A 88 20.35 -9.26 -3.67
CA PRO A 88 20.96 -8.90 -4.96
C PRO A 88 21.34 -10.09 -5.78
N ASP A 89 21.69 -11.20 -5.10
CA ASP A 89 22.19 -12.40 -5.69
C ASP A 89 21.07 -13.44 -5.94
N ALA A 90 19.85 -13.15 -5.46
CA ALA A 90 18.74 -14.07 -5.54
C ALA A 90 18.09 -14.11 -6.92
N GLY A 91 18.24 -13.07 -7.72
CA GLY A 91 17.76 -13.04 -9.08
C GLY A 91 16.24 -13.16 -9.22
N PHE A 92 15.83 -13.20 -10.46
CA PHE A 92 14.46 -13.49 -10.82
C PHE A 92 14.26 -14.96 -11.11
N VAL A 93 13.17 -15.51 -10.59
CA VAL A 93 12.61 -16.76 -11.08
C VAL A 93 11.42 -16.39 -11.94
N SER A 94 11.41 -16.81 -13.20
CA SER A 94 10.25 -16.63 -14.07
C SER A 94 9.61 -17.98 -14.39
N SER A 95 8.29 -18.00 -14.50
CA SER A 95 7.53 -19.16 -14.92
C SER A 95 6.45 -18.75 -15.92
N ALA A 96 6.63 -19.18 -17.17
CA ALA A 96 5.66 -18.93 -18.25
C ALA A 96 4.86 -20.18 -18.57
N LEU A 97 3.59 -20.02 -18.98
CA LEU A 97 2.72 -21.09 -19.44
C LEU A 97 2.62 -21.08 -20.96
N GLN A 98 2.78 -22.24 -21.57
CA GLN A 98 2.43 -22.51 -22.97
C GLN A 98 1.34 -23.57 -23.01
N VAL A 99 0.32 -23.35 -23.82
CA VAL A 99 -0.69 -24.35 -24.19
C VAL A 99 -0.34 -24.87 -25.58
N VAL A 100 -0.08 -26.15 -25.70
CA VAL A 100 0.36 -26.78 -26.95
C VAL A 100 -0.81 -27.53 -27.59
N LEU A 101 -1.21 -27.12 -28.80
CA LEU A 101 -2.29 -27.70 -29.59
C LEU A 101 -1.74 -28.15 -30.95
N GLY A 102 -1.91 -29.40 -31.33
CA GLY A 102 -1.41 -29.91 -32.61
C GLY A 102 0.11 -29.71 -32.84
N GLY A 103 0.89 -29.60 -31.75
CA GLY A 103 2.30 -29.30 -31.80
C GLY A 103 2.66 -27.79 -31.79
N PHE A 104 1.69 -26.91 -31.89
CA PHE A 104 1.89 -25.44 -31.87
C PHE A 104 1.73 -24.87 -30.45
N PRO A 105 2.73 -24.12 -29.92
CA PRO A 105 2.64 -23.48 -28.63
C PRO A 105 1.88 -22.16 -28.73
N PHE A 106 0.94 -21.95 -27.81
CA PHE A 106 0.23 -20.69 -27.58
C PHE A 106 0.64 -20.16 -26.21
N THR A 107 0.80 -18.85 -26.11
CA THR A 107 1.12 -18.14 -24.87
C THR A 107 0.14 -16.98 -24.68
N ALA A 108 0.05 -16.47 -23.47
CA ALA A 108 -0.68 -15.23 -23.20
C ALA A 108 -0.02 -14.01 -23.87
N LEU A 109 1.29 -14.09 -24.13
CA LEU A 109 2.04 -13.04 -24.83
C LEU A 109 1.50 -12.84 -26.26
N GLY A 110 1.17 -11.61 -26.62
CA GLY A 110 0.59 -11.27 -27.92
C GLY A 110 -0.91 -11.54 -28.04
N ASN A 111 -1.53 -12.08 -27.01
CA ASN A 111 -3.00 -12.23 -26.92
C ASN A 111 -3.60 -11.14 -26.04
N ARG A 112 -4.81 -10.70 -26.39
CA ARG A 112 -5.57 -9.84 -25.50
C ARG A 112 -5.87 -10.61 -24.22
N THR A 113 -5.35 -10.13 -23.09
CA THR A 113 -5.58 -10.72 -21.77
C THR A 113 -6.40 -9.79 -20.91
N GLU A 114 -7.31 -10.38 -20.14
CA GLU A 114 -8.01 -9.70 -19.07
C GLU A 114 -7.40 -10.21 -17.75
N THR A 115 -6.79 -9.31 -16.98
CA THR A 115 -6.15 -9.65 -15.72
C THR A 115 -6.76 -8.84 -14.59
N HIS A 116 -7.19 -9.51 -13.53
CA HIS A 116 -7.85 -8.89 -12.38
C HIS A 116 -7.77 -9.77 -11.14
N TRP A 117 -8.05 -9.18 -9.98
CA TRP A 117 -8.24 -9.92 -8.76
C TRP A 117 -9.56 -10.68 -8.75
N VAL A 118 -9.52 -11.92 -8.25
CA VAL A 118 -10.68 -12.75 -7.93
C VAL A 118 -10.51 -13.34 -6.53
N ASN A 119 -11.61 -13.76 -5.93
CA ASN A 119 -11.57 -14.38 -4.60
C ASN A 119 -12.35 -15.72 -4.59
N PRO A 120 -11.92 -16.72 -5.39
CA PRO A 120 -12.61 -18.00 -5.45
C PRO A 120 -12.43 -18.78 -4.17
N GLY A 121 -13.55 -19.12 -3.52
CA GLY A 121 -13.52 -19.94 -2.29
C GLY A 121 -12.89 -19.27 -1.07
N GLY A 122 -12.68 -17.94 -1.09
CA GLY A 122 -12.15 -17.19 0.05
C GLY A 122 -10.63 -17.00 0.03
N ILE A 123 -9.95 -17.35 -1.06
CA ILE A 123 -8.51 -17.11 -1.26
C ILE A 123 -8.35 -16.12 -2.41
N PRO A 124 -7.78 -14.93 -2.19
CA PRO A 124 -7.48 -14.01 -3.27
C PRO A 124 -6.51 -14.62 -4.28
N ALA A 125 -6.84 -14.43 -5.55
CA ALA A 125 -6.02 -14.90 -6.66
C ALA A 125 -6.00 -13.84 -7.77
N VAL A 126 -4.94 -13.78 -8.52
CA VAL A 126 -4.87 -13.04 -9.77
C VAL A 126 -5.32 -13.96 -10.88
N GLU A 127 -6.37 -13.56 -11.60
CA GLU A 127 -6.90 -14.30 -12.74
C GLU A 127 -6.49 -13.61 -14.03
N ALA A 128 -5.97 -14.39 -14.99
CA ALA A 128 -5.70 -13.98 -16.34
C ALA A 128 -6.46 -14.86 -17.32
N VAL A 129 -7.21 -14.25 -18.25
CA VAL A 129 -7.99 -14.95 -19.27
C VAL A 129 -7.45 -14.61 -20.65
N TRP A 130 -7.17 -15.65 -21.44
CA TRP A 130 -6.65 -15.53 -22.80
C TRP A 130 -7.07 -16.72 -23.69
N TRP A 131 -6.65 -16.77 -24.95
CA TRP A 131 -7.09 -17.77 -25.91
C TRP A 131 -5.92 -18.55 -26.52
N ALA A 132 -6.05 -19.85 -26.58
CA ALA A 132 -5.17 -20.76 -27.31
C ALA A 132 -5.98 -21.47 -28.40
N GLY A 133 -5.97 -20.94 -29.62
CA GLY A 133 -6.85 -21.42 -30.67
C GLY A 133 -8.34 -21.34 -30.27
N GLY A 134 -9.04 -22.49 -30.30
CA GLY A 134 -10.43 -22.60 -29.87
C GLY A 134 -10.65 -22.80 -28.35
N ILE A 135 -9.58 -22.79 -27.57
CA ILE A 135 -9.63 -22.99 -26.11
C ILE A 135 -9.50 -21.66 -25.38
N ARG A 136 -10.46 -21.38 -24.49
CA ARG A 136 -10.34 -20.30 -23.52
C ARG A 136 -9.51 -20.80 -22.33
N VAL A 137 -8.43 -20.11 -22.06
CA VAL A 137 -7.52 -20.40 -20.95
C VAL A 137 -7.78 -19.42 -19.82
N THR A 138 -8.11 -19.93 -18.65
CA THR A 138 -8.22 -19.13 -17.42
C THR A 138 -7.12 -19.58 -16.46
N GLU A 139 -6.19 -18.70 -16.22
CA GLU A 139 -5.05 -18.94 -15.33
C GLU A 139 -5.25 -18.15 -14.03
N ARG A 140 -5.21 -18.84 -12.89
CA ARG A 140 -5.33 -18.22 -11.56
C ARG A 140 -4.08 -18.51 -10.77
N VAL A 141 -3.54 -17.49 -10.13
CA VAL A 141 -2.40 -17.61 -9.22
C VAL A 141 -2.75 -17.05 -7.87
N SER A 142 -2.50 -17.82 -6.82
CA SER A 142 -2.65 -17.42 -5.43
C SER A 142 -1.39 -17.76 -4.64
N ALA A 143 -1.10 -16.95 -3.62
CA ALA A 143 -0.11 -17.29 -2.60
C ALA A 143 -0.81 -18.06 -1.48
N LEU A 144 -0.21 -19.17 -1.05
CA LEU A 144 -0.72 -19.96 0.06
C LEU A 144 0.05 -19.68 1.34
N GLU A 145 -0.61 -19.92 2.47
CA GLU A 145 0.05 -19.91 3.77
C GLU A 145 1.18 -20.95 3.81
N GLY A 146 2.30 -20.51 4.36
CA GLY A 146 3.52 -21.32 4.45
C GLY A 146 4.73 -20.55 3.95
N ASP A 147 5.78 -21.27 3.65
CA ASP A 147 7.06 -20.71 3.25
C ASP A 147 7.25 -20.85 1.73
N GLY A 148 6.90 -19.82 1.00
CA GLY A 148 7.13 -19.68 -0.45
C GLY A 148 6.27 -20.59 -1.32
N ILE A 149 4.98 -20.74 -1.05
CA ILE A 149 4.07 -21.61 -1.80
C ILE A 149 3.13 -20.80 -2.66
N PHE A 150 3.19 -20.99 -3.98
CA PHE A 150 2.28 -20.36 -4.94
C PHE A 150 1.54 -21.44 -5.72
N LEU A 151 0.20 -21.37 -5.68
CA LEU A 151 -0.67 -22.26 -6.43
C LEU A 151 -1.05 -21.62 -7.76
N ARG A 152 -0.90 -22.35 -8.85
CA ARG A 152 -1.34 -21.95 -10.18
C ARG A 152 -2.37 -22.95 -10.70
N SER A 153 -3.60 -22.50 -10.87
CA SER A 153 -4.71 -23.26 -11.40
C SER A 153 -4.99 -22.81 -12.83
N ILE A 154 -5.02 -23.76 -13.76
CA ILE A 154 -5.23 -23.54 -15.19
C ILE A 154 -6.52 -24.26 -15.58
N LEU A 155 -7.52 -23.49 -16.01
CA LEU A 155 -8.77 -24.01 -16.52
C LEU A 155 -8.79 -23.85 -18.04
N LEU A 156 -8.94 -24.97 -18.73
CA LEU A 156 -9.09 -25.06 -20.19
C LEU A 156 -10.55 -25.27 -20.51
N GLU A 157 -11.14 -24.39 -21.29
CA GLU A 157 -12.53 -24.47 -21.76
C GLU A 157 -12.54 -24.61 -23.28
N GLY A 158 -13.13 -25.67 -23.80
CA GLY A 158 -13.29 -25.92 -25.25
C GLY A 158 -14.37 -25.04 -25.87
N ALA A 159 -14.31 -23.72 -25.66
CA ALA A 159 -15.38 -22.80 -25.99
C ALA A 159 -15.70 -22.70 -27.51
N ASN A 160 -14.66 -22.83 -28.37
CA ASN A 160 -14.77 -22.72 -29.80
C ASN A 160 -14.20 -23.95 -30.54
N LEU A 161 -14.12 -25.10 -29.85
CA LEU A 161 -13.65 -26.34 -30.45
C LEU A 161 -14.78 -26.99 -31.31
N VAL A 162 -14.40 -27.59 -32.44
CA VAL A 162 -15.28 -28.37 -33.29
C VAL A 162 -15.24 -29.86 -32.93
N GLY A 163 -14.12 -30.31 -32.36
CA GLY A 163 -13.87 -31.70 -31.94
C GLY A 163 -13.03 -31.74 -30.69
N GLU A 164 -12.75 -32.94 -30.19
CA GLU A 164 -11.83 -33.15 -29.08
C GLU A 164 -10.40 -32.83 -29.48
N GLU A 165 -9.69 -32.12 -28.61
CA GLU A 165 -8.27 -31.76 -28.80
C GLU A 165 -7.41 -32.31 -27.68
N ALA A 166 -6.25 -32.86 -28.05
CA ALA A 166 -5.21 -33.26 -27.11
C ALA A 166 -4.30 -32.06 -26.82
N VAL A 167 -4.30 -31.63 -25.57
CA VAL A 167 -3.61 -30.43 -25.10
C VAL A 167 -2.48 -30.80 -24.17
N ALA A 168 -1.27 -30.33 -24.44
CA ALA A 168 -0.18 -30.36 -23.47
C ALA A 168 0.06 -28.97 -22.87
N LEU A 169 0.35 -28.90 -21.59
CA LEU A 169 0.74 -27.68 -20.91
C LEU A 169 2.25 -27.73 -20.66
N ARG A 170 2.96 -26.68 -21.02
CA ARG A 170 4.37 -26.52 -20.68
C ARG A 170 4.55 -25.31 -19.79
N LEU A 171 5.16 -25.52 -18.63
CA LEU A 171 5.51 -24.47 -17.70
C LEU A 171 7.03 -24.40 -17.64
N SER A 172 7.57 -23.23 -17.94
CA SER A 172 9.01 -22.98 -17.82
C SER A 172 9.39 -22.61 -16.39
N LEU A 173 10.67 -22.81 -16.08
CA LEU A 173 11.32 -22.32 -14.88
C LEU A 173 12.70 -21.80 -15.28
N ALA A 174 12.94 -20.49 -15.14
CA ALA A 174 14.17 -19.84 -15.62
C ALA A 174 14.48 -18.57 -14.82
N PRO A 175 15.71 -18.03 -14.86
CA PRO A 175 16.96 -18.70 -15.27
C PRO A 175 17.59 -19.48 -14.12
N GLY A 176 18.58 -20.32 -14.37
CA GLY A 176 19.39 -20.95 -13.32
C GLY A 176 19.85 -22.38 -13.63
N LYS A 177 20.53 -22.97 -12.68
CA LYS A 177 20.95 -24.38 -12.76
C LYS A 177 19.76 -25.26 -12.41
N LEU A 178 19.33 -26.04 -13.40
CA LEU A 178 18.14 -26.88 -13.28
C LEU A 178 18.53 -28.35 -13.11
N ARG A 179 17.71 -29.06 -12.37
CA ARG A 179 17.76 -30.51 -12.22
C ARG A 179 16.35 -31.07 -12.07
N ARG A 180 16.17 -32.31 -12.39
CA ARG A 180 14.90 -33.02 -12.26
C ARG A 180 14.94 -34.12 -11.23
N GLU A 181 13.83 -34.37 -10.58
CA GLU A 181 13.58 -35.60 -9.84
C GLU A 181 12.16 -36.10 -10.12
N GLY A 182 12.08 -37.13 -10.97
CA GLY A 182 10.80 -37.59 -11.50
C GLY A 182 10.09 -36.52 -12.34
N SER A 183 8.89 -36.12 -11.92
CA SER A 183 8.09 -35.07 -12.51
C SER A 183 8.29 -33.71 -11.85
N ILE A 184 9.29 -33.54 -11.02
CA ILE A 184 9.58 -32.30 -10.31
C ILE A 184 10.77 -31.61 -10.97
N LEU A 185 10.65 -30.35 -11.26
CA LEU A 185 11.73 -29.49 -11.75
C LEU A 185 12.25 -28.63 -10.61
N LEU A 186 13.54 -28.78 -10.28
CA LEU A 186 14.22 -27.98 -9.26
C LEU A 186 15.15 -26.99 -9.92
N GLN A 187 15.24 -25.80 -9.30
CA GLN A 187 16.20 -24.76 -9.65
C GLN A 187 17.01 -24.38 -8.41
N ASP A 188 18.31 -24.41 -8.55
CA ASP A 188 19.24 -23.90 -7.55
C ASP A 188 19.72 -22.50 -8.01
N GLY A 189 19.36 -21.46 -7.27
CA GLY A 189 19.81 -20.09 -7.47
C GLY A 189 20.77 -19.66 -6.37
N GLU A 190 21.37 -18.49 -6.54
CA GLU A 190 22.21 -17.88 -5.52
C GLU A 190 21.33 -17.31 -4.40
N GLY A 191 21.43 -17.85 -3.19
CA GLY A 191 20.63 -17.45 -2.04
C GLY A 191 19.19 -17.98 -2.03
N PHE A 192 18.73 -18.69 -3.06
CA PHE A 192 17.37 -19.24 -3.11
C PHE A 192 17.33 -20.63 -3.75
N GLN A 193 16.21 -21.29 -3.56
CA GLN A 193 15.86 -22.50 -4.29
C GLN A 193 14.39 -22.43 -4.72
N SER A 194 14.10 -22.90 -5.93
CA SER A 194 12.72 -23.01 -6.39
C SER A 194 12.41 -24.41 -6.94
N CYS A 195 11.13 -24.75 -6.92
CA CYS A 195 10.66 -26.05 -7.36
C CYS A 195 9.28 -25.91 -8.01
N LEU A 196 9.14 -26.47 -9.21
CA LEU A 196 7.87 -26.54 -9.93
C LEU A 196 7.36 -27.98 -9.97
N VAL A 197 6.11 -28.18 -9.56
CA VAL A 197 5.49 -29.50 -9.47
C VAL A 197 4.03 -29.47 -9.95
N ALA A 198 3.62 -30.53 -10.68
CA ALA A 198 2.22 -30.76 -11.03
C ALA A 198 1.47 -31.35 -9.83
N LEU A 199 0.24 -30.89 -9.61
CA LEU A 199 -0.66 -31.40 -8.57
C LEU A 199 -1.69 -32.34 -9.20
N GLY A 200 -2.15 -33.32 -8.42
CA GLY A 200 -3.14 -34.31 -8.87
C GLY A 200 -2.52 -35.40 -9.75
N ASN A 201 -3.37 -36.04 -10.57
CA ASN A 201 -3.03 -37.31 -11.28
C ASN A 201 -2.71 -37.11 -12.77
N ASN A 202 -2.54 -35.90 -13.26
CA ASN A 202 -2.20 -35.67 -14.65
C ASN A 202 -0.76 -36.16 -14.92
N PRO A 203 -0.51 -36.85 -16.04
CA PRO A 203 0.86 -37.23 -16.43
C PRO A 203 1.73 -35.99 -16.51
N ALA A 204 2.86 -36.00 -15.85
CA ALA A 204 3.80 -34.90 -15.85
C ALA A 204 5.24 -35.37 -16.06
N LYS A 205 6.00 -34.61 -16.85
CA LYS A 205 7.40 -34.88 -17.17
C LYS A 205 8.22 -33.61 -17.08
N ALA A 206 9.25 -33.64 -16.25
CA ALA A 206 10.24 -32.57 -16.18
C ALA A 206 11.36 -32.77 -17.20
N ASP A 207 11.73 -31.68 -17.87
CA ASP A 207 12.89 -31.59 -18.76
C ASP A 207 13.86 -30.53 -18.25
N GLU A 208 14.93 -30.96 -17.61
CA GLU A 208 15.93 -30.07 -17.02
C GLU A 208 16.77 -29.32 -18.07
N THR A 209 16.89 -29.86 -19.30
CA THR A 209 17.65 -29.20 -20.35
C THR A 209 16.91 -28.02 -20.97
N LYS A 210 15.59 -28.12 -21.01
CA LYS A 210 14.72 -27.03 -21.48
C LYS A 210 14.22 -26.12 -20.37
N GLY A 211 14.34 -26.56 -19.13
CA GLY A 211 13.75 -25.86 -18.00
C GLY A 211 12.21 -25.88 -18.01
N GLU A 212 11.64 -27.02 -18.43
CA GLU A 212 10.18 -27.14 -18.63
C GLU A 212 9.61 -28.32 -17.85
N LEU A 213 8.40 -28.08 -17.30
CA LEU A 213 7.51 -29.14 -16.82
C LEU A 213 6.34 -29.25 -17.82
N GLU A 214 6.30 -30.39 -18.53
CA GLU A 214 5.20 -30.72 -19.44
C GLU A 214 4.15 -31.55 -18.69
N ILE A 215 2.88 -31.15 -18.80
CA ILE A 215 1.73 -31.84 -18.21
C ILE A 215 0.76 -32.22 -19.33
N GLY A 216 0.33 -33.46 -19.31
CA GLY A 216 -0.59 -34.00 -20.32
C GLY A 216 0.06 -35.04 -21.26
N PRO A 217 -0.58 -35.35 -22.42
CA PRO A 217 -1.74 -34.63 -22.95
C PRO A 217 -3.03 -34.82 -22.12
N VAL A 218 -3.81 -33.77 -22.01
CA VAL A 218 -5.19 -33.80 -21.49
C VAL A 218 -6.18 -33.59 -22.65
N THR A 219 -7.29 -34.29 -22.65
CA THR A 219 -8.32 -34.15 -23.70
C THR A 219 -9.30 -33.06 -23.31
N VAL A 220 -9.49 -32.09 -24.20
CA VAL A 220 -10.49 -31.02 -24.07
C VAL A 220 -11.54 -31.21 -25.17
N ALA A 221 -12.77 -31.53 -24.80
CA ALA A 221 -13.90 -31.63 -25.72
C ALA A 221 -14.64 -30.29 -25.89
N PRO A 222 -15.42 -30.11 -26.98
CA PRO A 222 -16.26 -28.92 -27.15
C PRO A 222 -17.15 -28.67 -25.92
N GLY A 223 -17.09 -27.47 -25.35
CA GLY A 223 -17.84 -27.06 -24.16
C GLY A 223 -17.38 -27.69 -22.83
N ALA A 224 -16.37 -28.57 -22.86
CA ALA A 224 -15.84 -29.18 -21.64
C ALA A 224 -14.87 -28.24 -20.91
N HIS A 225 -14.75 -28.47 -19.61
CA HIS A 225 -13.81 -27.78 -18.73
C HIS A 225 -12.80 -28.79 -18.17
N VAL A 226 -11.51 -28.53 -18.34
CA VAL A 226 -10.44 -29.34 -17.80
C VAL A 226 -9.57 -28.46 -16.88
N LYS A 227 -9.43 -28.85 -15.62
CA LYS A 227 -8.61 -28.12 -14.64
C LYS A 227 -7.27 -28.84 -14.45
N VAL A 228 -6.19 -28.09 -14.52
CA VAL A 228 -4.84 -28.54 -14.20
C VAL A 228 -4.26 -27.61 -13.14
N GLU A 229 -3.61 -28.17 -12.14
CA GLU A 229 -3.01 -27.41 -11.06
C GLU A 229 -1.53 -27.69 -10.92
N THR A 230 -0.76 -26.66 -10.61
CA THR A 230 0.66 -26.74 -10.33
C THR A 230 0.99 -25.90 -9.09
N ALA A 231 2.04 -26.29 -8.39
CA ALA A 231 2.61 -25.46 -7.32
C ALA A 231 4.03 -25.07 -7.68
N LEU A 232 4.35 -23.81 -7.37
CA LEU A 232 5.70 -23.30 -7.36
C LEU A 232 6.09 -23.00 -5.92
N LEU A 233 7.20 -23.61 -5.48
CA LEU A 233 7.81 -23.34 -4.20
C LEU A 233 9.04 -22.48 -4.42
N VAL A 234 9.20 -21.45 -3.57
CA VAL A 234 10.40 -20.59 -3.57
C VAL A 234 10.92 -20.48 -2.15
N LYS A 235 12.11 -20.96 -1.88
CA LYS A 235 12.76 -20.96 -0.56
C LYS A 235 13.83 -19.89 -0.48
N ILE A 236 13.71 -19.00 0.49
CA ILE A 236 14.66 -17.92 0.80
C ILE A 236 14.87 -17.88 2.32
N PRO A 237 16.09 -18.00 2.81
CA PRO A 237 17.29 -18.46 2.08
C PRO A 237 17.12 -19.88 1.55
N ALA A 238 18.03 -20.27 0.64
CA ALA A 238 18.06 -21.64 0.12
C ALA A 238 18.06 -22.68 1.25
N ARG A 239 17.23 -23.70 1.08
CA ARG A 239 17.15 -24.84 2.01
C ARG A 239 17.92 -26.03 1.43
N PRO A 240 18.25 -27.05 2.24
CA PRO A 240 18.71 -28.33 1.68
C PRO A 240 17.69 -28.80 0.64
N ALA A 241 18.20 -29.23 -0.51
CA ALA A 241 17.37 -29.63 -1.65
C ALA A 241 16.38 -30.74 -1.30
N GLU A 242 16.76 -31.63 -0.40
CA GLU A 242 15.91 -32.72 0.09
C GLU A 242 14.66 -32.19 0.82
N GLU A 243 14.79 -31.10 1.58
CA GLU A 243 13.65 -30.48 2.28
C GLU A 243 12.66 -29.88 1.29
N THR A 244 13.15 -29.10 0.32
CA THR A 244 12.31 -28.49 -0.72
C THR A 244 11.62 -29.57 -1.55
N LEU A 245 12.35 -30.62 -1.90
CA LEU A 245 11.82 -31.74 -2.63
C LEU A 245 10.80 -32.56 -1.84
N ALA A 246 11.04 -32.78 -0.55
CA ALA A 246 10.09 -33.47 0.34
C ALA A 246 8.78 -32.66 0.45
N GLN A 247 8.88 -31.34 0.56
CA GLN A 247 7.70 -30.47 0.55
C GLN A 247 6.95 -30.50 -0.78
N ALA A 248 7.67 -30.45 -1.92
CA ALA A 248 7.06 -30.55 -3.24
C ALA A 248 6.31 -31.89 -3.43
N LYS A 249 6.91 -32.99 -3.00
CA LYS A 249 6.25 -34.32 -3.01
C LYS A 249 5.00 -34.34 -2.12
N SER A 250 5.07 -33.71 -0.94
CA SER A 250 3.92 -33.59 -0.04
C SER A 250 2.78 -32.79 -0.67
N LEU A 251 3.08 -31.65 -1.28
CA LEU A 251 2.09 -30.84 -1.99
C LEU A 251 1.45 -31.59 -3.15
N ALA A 252 2.24 -32.31 -3.94
CA ALA A 252 1.73 -33.14 -5.03
C ALA A 252 0.75 -34.22 -4.51
N ALA A 253 1.11 -34.89 -3.43
CA ALA A 253 0.31 -35.96 -2.83
C ALA A 253 -1.00 -35.44 -2.19
N SER A 254 -0.97 -34.26 -1.57
CA SER A 254 -2.12 -33.63 -0.92
C SER A 254 -2.95 -32.74 -1.86
N SER A 255 -2.44 -32.44 -3.06
CA SER A 255 -2.97 -31.40 -3.95
C SER A 255 -3.08 -30.04 -3.25
N ALA A 256 -2.13 -29.73 -2.35
CA ALA A 256 -2.03 -28.50 -1.57
C ALA A 256 -3.26 -28.18 -0.69
N ARG A 257 -4.16 -29.12 -0.44
CA ARG A 257 -5.46 -28.89 0.26
C ARG A 257 -5.30 -28.33 1.68
N LYS A 258 -4.25 -28.76 2.38
CA LYS A 258 -3.99 -28.28 3.75
C LYS A 258 -3.60 -26.79 3.74
N GLU A 259 -2.73 -26.42 2.85
CA GLU A 259 -2.21 -25.06 2.67
C GLU A 259 -3.33 -24.14 2.17
N GLU A 260 -4.20 -24.60 1.27
CA GLU A 260 -5.40 -23.87 0.85
C GLU A 260 -6.36 -23.62 2.01
N GLU A 261 -6.65 -24.64 2.84
CA GLU A 261 -7.56 -24.47 3.98
C GLU A 261 -6.97 -23.48 5.02
N GLN A 262 -5.68 -23.56 5.30
CA GLN A 262 -5.00 -22.62 6.18
C GLN A 262 -5.05 -21.19 5.62
N THR A 263 -4.79 -21.02 4.33
CA THR A 263 -4.87 -19.71 3.64
C THR A 263 -6.28 -19.13 3.70
N LYS A 264 -7.28 -19.95 3.45
CA LYS A 264 -8.69 -19.56 3.56
C LYS A 264 -9.06 -19.09 4.96
N GLN A 265 -8.58 -19.78 5.99
CA GLN A 265 -8.81 -19.39 7.39
C GLN A 265 -8.11 -18.07 7.71
N ALA A 266 -6.88 -17.84 7.23
CA ALA A 266 -6.17 -16.59 7.41
C ALA A 266 -6.90 -15.41 6.76
N TRP A 267 -7.38 -15.57 5.52
CA TRP A 267 -8.16 -14.54 4.83
C TRP A 267 -9.54 -14.31 5.46
N ALA A 268 -10.20 -15.36 5.95
CA ALA A 268 -11.45 -15.24 6.66
C ALA A 268 -11.30 -14.48 7.99
N ALA A 269 -10.12 -14.49 8.59
CA ALA A 269 -9.81 -13.72 9.78
C ALA A 269 -9.69 -12.21 9.51
N SER A 270 -9.39 -11.77 8.29
CA SER A 270 -9.26 -10.36 7.93
C SER A 270 -10.61 -9.61 7.95
N SER A 271 -10.59 -8.28 7.90
CA SER A 271 -11.80 -7.45 7.85
C SER A 271 -12.43 -7.50 6.45
N LEU A 272 -13.76 -7.60 6.40
CA LEU A 272 -14.55 -7.64 5.17
C LEU A 272 -15.52 -6.46 5.13
N VAL A 273 -15.68 -5.86 3.98
CA VAL A 273 -16.71 -4.85 3.70
C VAL A 273 -17.52 -5.34 2.51
N THR A 274 -18.81 -5.19 2.57
CA THR A 274 -19.74 -5.57 1.50
C THR A 274 -20.68 -4.41 1.20
N THR A 275 -20.57 -3.87 0.00
CA THR A 275 -21.40 -2.76 -0.49
C THR A 275 -21.75 -2.94 -1.95
N LYS A 276 -22.85 -2.33 -2.38
CA LYS A 276 -23.22 -2.22 -3.80
C LYS A 276 -22.54 -1.04 -4.49
N ASP A 277 -21.88 -0.15 -3.74
CA ASP A 277 -20.99 0.85 -4.32
C ASP A 277 -19.76 0.15 -4.89
N ARG A 278 -19.75 0.03 -6.22
CA ARG A 278 -18.72 -0.73 -6.93
C ARG A 278 -17.33 -0.12 -6.74
N THR A 279 -17.21 1.19 -6.76
CA THR A 279 -15.91 1.87 -6.62
C THR A 279 -15.30 1.61 -5.24
N ILE A 280 -16.08 1.75 -4.17
CA ILE A 280 -15.63 1.45 -2.80
C ILE A 280 -15.28 -0.03 -2.65
N GLN A 281 -16.16 -0.93 -3.13
CA GLN A 281 -15.91 -2.37 -3.04
C GLN A 281 -14.62 -2.78 -3.73
N GLU A 282 -14.43 -2.35 -4.98
CA GLU A 282 -13.26 -2.68 -5.77
C GLU A 282 -11.98 -2.11 -5.16
N LEU A 283 -11.97 -0.84 -4.76
CA LEU A 283 -10.79 -0.22 -4.16
C LEU A 283 -10.39 -0.91 -2.85
N TYR A 284 -11.36 -1.18 -1.98
CA TYR A 284 -11.08 -1.85 -0.71
C TYR A 284 -10.54 -3.27 -0.91
N ASP A 285 -11.18 -4.06 -1.79
CA ASP A 285 -10.73 -5.42 -2.06
C ASP A 285 -9.34 -5.46 -2.68
N LYS A 286 -9.07 -4.60 -3.67
CA LYS A 286 -7.76 -4.50 -4.33
C LYS A 286 -6.66 -4.08 -3.34
N ALA A 287 -6.91 -3.04 -2.54
CA ALA A 287 -5.97 -2.61 -1.51
C ALA A 287 -5.71 -3.72 -0.49
N ARG A 288 -6.75 -4.39 -0.01
CA ARG A 288 -6.65 -5.50 0.93
C ARG A 288 -5.90 -6.71 0.34
N PHE A 289 -6.09 -7.04 -0.93
CA PHE A 289 -5.43 -8.17 -1.58
C PHE A 289 -3.96 -7.88 -1.89
N GLY A 290 -3.64 -6.66 -2.32
CA GLY A 290 -2.28 -6.26 -2.71
C GLY A 290 -1.36 -5.97 -1.52
N LEU A 291 -1.91 -5.42 -0.43
CA LEU A 291 -1.11 -4.94 0.70
C LEU A 291 -0.18 -6.00 1.33
N PRO A 292 -0.64 -7.25 1.62
CA PRO A 292 0.25 -8.27 2.17
C PRO A 292 1.41 -8.64 1.26
N GLY A 293 1.24 -8.51 -0.06
CA GLY A 293 2.27 -8.78 -1.05
C GLY A 293 3.46 -7.83 -0.96
N MET A 294 3.26 -6.63 -0.42
CA MET A 294 4.26 -5.56 -0.36
C MET A 294 4.99 -5.45 0.98
N ILE A 295 4.65 -6.29 1.96
CA ILE A 295 5.24 -6.29 3.30
C ILE A 295 5.80 -7.68 3.59
N ALA A 296 7.05 -7.78 4.03
CA ALA A 296 7.68 -9.04 4.41
C ALA A 296 7.10 -9.64 5.70
N ASP A 297 7.40 -10.92 5.94
CA ASP A 297 7.02 -11.64 7.15
C ASP A 297 7.63 -11.03 8.43
N ASP A 298 8.82 -10.43 8.34
CA ASP A 298 9.47 -9.71 9.45
C ASP A 298 9.00 -8.25 9.58
N GLY A 299 8.02 -7.82 8.78
CA GLY A 299 7.49 -6.46 8.78
C GLY A 299 8.30 -5.44 7.98
N SER A 300 9.36 -5.84 7.29
CA SER A 300 10.08 -4.95 6.39
C SER A 300 9.26 -4.62 5.14
N MET A 301 9.41 -3.40 4.67
CA MET A 301 8.83 -2.96 3.40
C MET A 301 9.70 -1.91 2.73
N ASP A 302 9.69 -1.89 1.41
CA ASP A 302 10.26 -0.79 0.63
C ASP A 302 9.22 0.32 0.47
N ALA A 303 9.64 1.56 0.68
CA ALA A 303 8.77 2.71 0.45
C ALA A 303 8.45 2.90 -1.05
N GLY A 304 9.36 2.50 -1.92
CA GLY A 304 9.16 2.55 -3.37
C GLY A 304 9.68 1.29 -4.07
N ILE A 305 8.83 0.26 -4.21
CA ILE A 305 9.19 -0.97 -4.92
C ILE A 305 9.50 -0.64 -6.39
N PHE A 306 10.60 -1.15 -6.93
CA PHE A 306 11.20 -0.93 -8.25
C PHE A 306 12.04 0.35 -8.40
N GLU A 307 12.10 1.23 -7.43
CA GLU A 307 12.90 2.44 -7.57
C GLU A 307 13.90 2.64 -6.44
N TYR A 308 13.41 2.73 -5.21
CA TYR A 308 14.25 2.90 -4.04
C TYR A 308 13.76 2.04 -2.88
N GLY A 309 14.62 1.23 -2.26
CA GLY A 309 14.29 0.42 -1.09
C GLY A 309 14.59 1.17 0.20
N GLY A 310 14.27 2.45 0.26
CA GLY A 310 14.31 3.24 1.47
C GLY A 310 13.30 2.70 2.50
N GLN A 311 13.71 2.65 3.77
CA GLN A 311 12.81 2.40 4.88
C GLN A 311 12.60 3.71 5.63
N TRP A 312 11.34 4.11 5.75
CA TRP A 312 10.90 5.28 6.49
C TRP A 312 9.91 4.86 7.57
N VAL A 313 10.04 5.43 8.74
CA VAL A 313 9.03 5.25 9.80
C VAL A 313 7.68 5.79 9.35
N ARG A 314 7.65 6.90 8.61
CA ARG A 314 6.44 7.50 8.02
C ARG A 314 5.66 6.52 7.15
N ASP A 315 6.33 5.99 6.12
CA ASP A 315 5.71 5.09 5.14
C ASP A 315 5.22 3.80 5.81
N SER A 316 6.06 3.22 6.67
CA SER A 316 5.72 2.01 7.42
C SER A 316 4.52 2.25 8.35
N SER A 317 4.46 3.39 9.04
CA SER A 317 3.37 3.72 9.97
C SER A 317 2.03 3.90 9.27
N ASN A 318 2.00 4.65 8.17
CA ASN A 318 0.77 4.87 7.41
C ASN A 318 0.28 3.59 6.72
N THR A 319 1.20 2.78 6.21
CA THR A 319 0.88 1.46 5.65
C THR A 319 0.27 0.54 6.71
N VAL A 320 0.87 0.51 7.91
CA VAL A 320 0.38 -0.30 9.05
C VAL A 320 -0.99 0.14 9.52
N LEU A 321 -1.29 1.44 9.54
CA LEU A 321 -2.64 1.92 9.84
C LEU A 321 -3.69 1.26 8.94
N GLY A 322 -3.40 1.17 7.63
CA GLY A 322 -4.27 0.47 6.69
C GLY A 322 -4.35 -1.04 6.94
N ALA A 323 -3.24 -1.69 7.23
CA ALA A 323 -3.19 -3.11 7.57
C ALA A 323 -4.04 -3.43 8.81
N ILE A 324 -3.99 -2.58 9.85
CA ILE A 324 -4.84 -2.70 11.04
C ILE A 324 -6.31 -2.60 10.66
N GLN A 325 -6.70 -1.61 9.85
CA GLN A 325 -8.08 -1.43 9.39
C GLN A 325 -8.56 -2.64 8.58
N ALA A 326 -7.70 -3.20 7.74
CA ALA A 326 -7.97 -4.42 6.99
C ALA A 326 -7.99 -5.70 7.88
N GLY A 327 -7.71 -5.59 9.18
CA GLY A 327 -7.69 -6.72 10.11
C GLY A 327 -6.46 -7.62 10.00
N MET A 328 -5.36 -7.12 9.43
CA MET A 328 -4.09 -7.85 9.24
C MET A 328 -3.16 -7.62 10.44
N PHE A 329 -3.58 -8.05 11.62
CA PHE A 329 -2.92 -7.71 12.88
C PHE A 329 -1.53 -8.31 13.04
N GLU A 330 -1.28 -9.48 12.45
CA GLU A 330 0.03 -10.14 12.46
C GLU A 330 1.06 -9.33 11.66
N ILE A 331 0.69 -8.89 10.46
CA ILE A 331 1.51 -8.01 9.62
C ILE A 331 1.78 -6.68 10.35
N ALA A 332 0.72 -6.08 10.90
CA ALA A 332 0.84 -4.82 11.63
C ALA A 332 1.80 -4.95 12.83
N ARG A 333 1.68 -6.05 13.59
CA ARG A 333 2.58 -6.33 14.72
C ARG A 333 4.03 -6.45 14.27
N SER A 334 4.31 -7.29 13.26
CA SER A 334 5.68 -7.47 12.76
C SER A 334 6.30 -6.15 12.30
N THR A 335 5.53 -5.31 11.61
CA THR A 335 6.05 -4.01 11.14
C THR A 335 6.31 -3.04 12.29
N LEU A 336 5.42 -2.97 13.29
CA LEU A 336 5.64 -2.15 14.49
C LEU A 336 6.86 -2.63 15.30
N GLU A 337 7.01 -3.93 15.49
CA GLU A 337 8.19 -4.53 16.12
C GLU A 337 9.47 -4.20 15.36
N LYS A 338 9.44 -4.30 14.02
CA LYS A 338 10.58 -3.94 13.17
C LYS A 338 10.98 -2.48 13.33
N MET A 339 9.99 -1.57 13.33
CA MET A 339 10.25 -0.15 13.55
C MET A 339 10.89 0.10 14.92
N LEU A 340 10.34 -0.47 15.99
CA LEU A 340 10.88 -0.36 17.34
C LEU A 340 12.28 -0.96 17.47
N ALA A 341 12.55 -2.07 16.81
CA ALA A 341 13.82 -2.77 16.90
C ALA A 341 14.94 -2.12 16.06
N ARG A 342 14.61 -1.53 14.90
CA ARG A 342 15.61 -1.15 13.90
C ARG A 342 15.51 0.28 13.36
N MET A 343 14.32 0.90 13.44
CA MET A 343 14.07 2.17 12.79
C MET A 343 13.83 3.34 13.74
N ILE A 344 13.81 3.07 15.04
CA ILE A 344 13.69 4.07 16.11
C ILE A 344 14.85 3.85 17.10
N THR A 345 15.63 4.90 17.37
CA THR A 345 16.73 4.82 18.34
C THR A 345 16.21 4.87 19.79
N ASP A 346 17.07 4.54 20.74
CA ASP A 346 16.71 4.64 22.17
C ASP A 346 16.49 6.09 22.63
N GLU A 347 17.04 7.07 21.90
CA GLU A 347 16.83 8.51 22.11
C GLU A 347 15.60 9.05 21.34
N GLY A 348 14.85 8.19 20.64
CA GLY A 348 13.63 8.54 19.94
C GLY A 348 13.83 9.17 18.56
N ALA A 349 15.01 9.09 17.94
CA ALA A 349 15.18 9.48 16.55
C ALA A 349 14.60 8.44 15.61
N THR A 350 14.03 8.87 14.48
CA THR A 350 13.37 8.03 13.49
C THR A 350 14.19 7.91 12.21
N MET A 351 14.06 6.77 11.52
CA MET A 351 14.79 6.46 10.29
C MET A 351 14.11 7.08 9.08
N ILE A 352 14.92 7.66 8.20
CA ILE A 352 14.54 8.26 6.92
C ILE A 352 15.44 7.67 5.85
N GLY A 353 14.87 7.08 4.79
CA GLY A 353 15.66 6.51 3.71
C GLY A 353 16.71 5.50 4.17
N SER A 354 16.44 4.81 5.29
CA SER A 354 17.33 3.85 5.98
C SER A 354 18.54 4.46 6.66
N ASN A 355 18.51 5.74 6.89
CA ASN A 355 19.51 6.45 7.68
C ASN A 355 18.81 7.26 8.77
N PHE A 356 19.59 7.73 9.74
CA PHE A 356 19.12 8.70 10.72
C PHE A 356 19.67 10.05 10.31
N ASP A 357 18.81 11.05 10.21
CA ASP A 357 19.19 12.41 9.85
C ASP A 357 20.00 13.09 10.99
N GLN A 358 20.65 14.18 10.62
CA GLN A 358 21.21 15.12 11.60
C GLN A 358 20.06 15.75 12.41
N PRO A 359 20.26 16.12 13.68
CA PRO A 359 19.19 16.63 14.53
C PRO A 359 18.42 17.84 13.99
N ASP A 360 19.07 18.73 13.23
CA ASP A 360 18.46 19.90 12.64
C ASP A 360 17.70 19.61 11.33
N MET A 361 17.72 18.36 10.89
CA MET A 361 17.08 17.86 9.66
C MET A 361 16.02 16.78 9.96
N GLU A 362 15.70 16.52 11.21
CA GLU A 362 14.73 15.48 11.58
C GLU A 362 13.33 15.78 11.05
N GLN A 363 12.63 14.73 10.67
CA GLN A 363 11.24 14.80 10.25
C GLN A 363 10.32 14.43 11.43
N PHE A 364 9.70 15.44 12.04
CA PHE A 364 8.88 15.28 13.26
C PHE A 364 7.50 14.70 13.01
N ASP A 365 7.06 14.55 11.76
CA ASP A 365 5.85 13.82 11.40
C ASP A 365 5.93 12.35 11.82
N GLN A 366 7.07 11.69 11.59
CA GLN A 366 7.26 10.25 11.78
C GLN A 366 6.97 9.77 13.20
N MET A 367 7.31 10.59 14.20
CA MET A 367 6.99 10.30 15.60
C MET A 367 5.46 10.14 15.78
N GLY A 368 4.70 11.13 15.31
CA GLY A 368 3.25 11.13 15.46
C GLY A 368 2.59 10.02 14.67
N GLU A 369 3.04 9.76 13.45
CA GLU A 369 2.53 8.68 12.60
C GLU A 369 2.73 7.30 13.24
N PHE A 370 3.92 7.06 13.81
CA PHE A 370 4.19 5.83 14.54
C PHE A 370 3.28 5.67 15.77
N LEU A 371 3.11 6.73 16.57
CA LEU A 371 2.26 6.69 17.77
C LEU A 371 0.79 6.47 17.41
N CYS A 372 0.30 7.08 16.33
CA CYS A 372 -1.04 6.82 15.78
C CYS A 372 -1.21 5.35 15.38
N ALA A 373 -0.21 4.77 14.70
CA ALA A 373 -0.23 3.37 14.29
C ALA A 373 -0.18 2.42 15.50
N LEU A 374 0.67 2.70 16.48
CA LEU A 374 0.79 1.91 17.71
C LEU A 374 -0.50 1.94 18.53
N LYS A 375 -1.11 3.14 18.70
CA LYS A 375 -2.40 3.29 19.37
C LYS A 375 -3.51 2.54 18.62
N ALA A 376 -3.57 2.69 17.30
CA ALA A 376 -4.56 1.98 16.49
C ALA A 376 -4.40 0.46 16.63
N TYR A 377 -3.18 -0.07 16.61
CA TYR A 377 -2.92 -1.50 16.86
C TYR A 377 -3.48 -1.93 18.21
N ARG A 378 -3.14 -1.21 19.28
CA ARG A 378 -3.64 -1.46 20.63
C ARG A 378 -5.17 -1.43 20.69
N ASP A 379 -5.81 -0.42 20.14
CA ASP A 379 -7.25 -0.23 20.21
C ASP A 379 -8.01 -1.35 19.48
N TRP A 380 -7.52 -1.75 18.30
CA TRP A 380 -8.11 -2.80 17.50
C TRP A 380 -7.87 -4.21 18.04
N THR A 381 -6.68 -4.47 18.59
CA THR A 381 -6.30 -5.80 19.08
C THR A 381 -6.55 -6.00 20.56
N GLY A 382 -6.50 -4.94 21.35
CA GLY A 382 -6.48 -4.97 22.80
C GLY A 382 -5.13 -5.48 23.35
N ASP A 383 -4.06 -5.44 22.57
CA ASP A 383 -2.72 -5.91 22.93
C ASP A 383 -1.83 -4.74 23.33
N ASP A 384 -1.47 -4.70 24.61
CA ASP A 384 -0.56 -3.69 25.18
C ASP A 384 0.91 -4.16 25.21
N SER A 385 1.23 -5.34 24.69
CA SER A 385 2.57 -5.95 24.86
C SER A 385 3.69 -5.08 24.30
N LEU A 386 3.54 -4.55 23.07
CA LEU A 386 4.53 -3.66 22.43
C LEU A 386 4.76 -2.39 23.25
N LEU A 387 3.69 -1.82 23.76
CA LEU A 387 3.75 -0.61 24.58
C LEU A 387 4.46 -0.84 25.91
N LEU A 388 4.25 -1.99 26.52
CA LEU A 388 4.89 -2.37 27.80
C LEU A 388 6.35 -2.75 27.60
N GLU A 389 6.65 -3.54 26.58
CA GLU A 389 7.99 -4.05 26.29
C GLU A 389 8.95 -2.93 25.86
N HIS A 390 8.48 -1.98 25.06
CA HIS A 390 9.28 -0.88 24.53
C HIS A 390 9.00 0.48 25.20
N ARG A 391 8.45 0.48 26.42
CA ARG A 391 7.97 1.69 27.09
C ARG A 391 8.99 2.83 27.12
N ALA A 392 10.25 2.54 27.50
CA ALA A 392 11.29 3.56 27.62
C ALA A 392 11.56 4.24 26.25
N LYS A 393 11.70 3.45 25.19
CA LYS A 393 11.92 3.93 23.83
C LYS A 393 10.74 4.77 23.32
N ILE A 394 9.51 4.33 23.60
CA ILE A 394 8.30 5.06 23.23
C ILE A 394 8.23 6.41 23.95
N ILE A 395 8.57 6.47 25.24
CA ILE A 395 8.67 7.74 25.97
C ILE A 395 9.71 8.66 25.34
N SER A 396 10.91 8.14 25.05
CA SER A 396 11.96 8.91 24.37
C SER A 396 11.47 9.47 23.02
N LEU A 397 10.73 8.67 22.24
CA LEU A 397 10.16 9.08 20.97
C LEU A 397 9.15 10.24 21.15
N VAL A 398 8.25 10.14 22.13
CA VAL A 398 7.26 11.19 22.43
C VAL A 398 7.93 12.49 22.89
N GLU A 399 8.98 12.39 23.70
CA GLU A 399 9.65 13.55 24.31
C GLU A 399 10.70 14.19 23.38
N ARG A 400 11.13 13.49 22.33
CA ARG A 400 12.15 14.00 21.42
C ARG A 400 11.79 15.36 20.78
N PRO A 401 10.64 15.54 20.13
CA PRO A 401 10.27 16.83 19.55
C PRO A 401 10.03 17.93 20.62
N LEU A 402 9.85 17.54 21.88
CA LEU A 402 9.65 18.46 22.98
C LEU A 402 10.97 19.02 23.57
N GLN A 403 12.11 18.55 23.12
CA GLN A 403 13.41 19.04 23.59
C GLN A 403 13.62 20.52 23.24
N PRO A 404 14.26 21.33 24.11
CA PRO A 404 14.45 22.76 23.90
C PRO A 404 15.14 23.14 22.59
N ARG A 405 15.98 22.26 22.04
CA ARG A 405 16.69 22.50 20.78
C ARG A 405 15.78 22.48 19.53
N PHE A 406 14.58 21.93 19.66
CA PHE A 406 13.63 21.81 18.57
C PHE A 406 12.43 22.76 18.69
N ARG A 407 12.38 23.54 19.77
CA ARG A 407 11.25 24.42 20.09
C ARG A 407 11.73 25.77 20.57
N ASP A 408 10.91 26.77 20.34
CA ASP A 408 11.08 28.09 20.91
C ASP A 408 9.91 28.47 21.87
N GLU A 409 9.75 29.77 22.14
CA GLU A 409 8.71 30.28 23.04
C GLU A 409 7.28 30.00 22.54
N THR A 410 7.06 29.77 21.24
CA THR A 410 5.74 29.39 20.69
C THR A 410 5.31 28.00 21.15
N GLY A 411 6.27 27.14 21.44
CA GLY A 411 6.10 25.72 21.72
C GLY A 411 5.94 24.85 20.49
N MET A 412 5.84 25.41 19.30
CA MET A 412 5.87 24.68 18.04
C MET A 412 7.26 24.11 17.79
N VAL A 413 7.32 22.97 17.12
CA VAL A 413 8.59 22.39 16.66
C VAL A 413 9.06 23.10 15.39
N HIS A 414 10.37 23.25 15.26
CA HIS A 414 10.97 23.85 14.08
C HIS A 414 12.22 23.10 13.62
N ASN A 415 12.50 23.12 12.36
CA ASN A 415 13.74 22.65 11.78
C ASN A 415 13.92 23.14 10.33
N ARG A 416 15.02 22.68 9.70
CA ARG A 416 15.44 23.08 8.37
C ARG A 416 14.97 22.16 7.24
N ARG A 417 14.07 21.20 7.52
CA ARG A 417 13.53 20.26 6.55
C ARG A 417 12.01 20.32 6.55
N GLU A 418 11.40 20.16 5.39
CA GLU A 418 9.95 20.09 5.26
C GLU A 418 9.48 18.66 4.98
N PHE A 419 8.17 18.42 4.99
CA PHE A 419 7.57 17.09 4.91
C PHE A 419 8.03 16.28 3.67
N TRP A 420 8.21 16.93 2.52
CA TRP A 420 8.66 16.29 1.28
C TRP A 420 10.20 16.21 1.16
N GLU A 421 10.90 16.33 2.29
CA GLU A 421 12.35 16.16 2.40
C GLU A 421 13.19 17.26 1.71
N ARG A 422 12.61 18.43 1.45
CA ARG A 422 13.35 19.58 0.94
C ARG A 422 13.98 20.37 2.08
N ASN A 423 15.15 20.92 1.80
CA ASN A 423 15.86 21.76 2.76
C ASN A 423 15.37 23.20 2.66
N PHE A 424 15.06 23.78 3.80
CA PHE A 424 14.64 25.16 3.96
C PHE A 424 15.48 25.88 5.01
N ASP A 425 15.27 27.20 5.13
CA ASP A 425 15.61 27.90 6.36
C ASP A 425 14.76 27.38 7.51
N ASP A 426 15.30 27.48 8.74
CA ASP A 426 14.63 26.99 9.92
C ASP A 426 13.22 27.60 10.09
N GLY A 427 12.26 26.75 10.42
CA GLY A 427 10.86 27.19 10.49
C GLY A 427 9.87 26.11 10.93
N TYR A 428 8.62 26.54 11.04
CA TYR A 428 7.49 25.73 11.50
C TYR A 428 6.77 25.13 10.31
N GLU A 429 6.74 23.81 10.23
CA GLU A 429 6.05 23.04 9.20
C GLU A 429 4.70 22.52 9.71
N LEU A 430 3.61 22.75 8.96
CA LEU A 430 2.24 22.40 9.37
C LEU A 430 2.08 20.88 9.59
N ALA A 431 2.61 20.06 8.70
CA ALA A 431 2.53 18.60 8.81
C ALA A 431 3.22 18.12 10.10
N TYR A 432 4.37 18.68 10.45
CA TYR A 432 5.07 18.34 11.70
C TYR A 432 4.25 18.67 12.92
N GLN A 433 3.70 19.93 13.00
CA GLN A 433 2.85 20.30 14.12
C GLN A 433 1.64 19.36 14.22
N THR A 434 1.03 19.02 13.08
CA THR A 434 -0.14 18.14 13.01
C THR A 434 0.15 16.78 13.64
N TYR A 435 1.22 16.14 13.22
CA TYR A 435 1.56 14.81 13.71
C TYR A 435 2.14 14.83 15.13
N VAL A 436 2.88 15.87 15.52
CA VAL A 436 3.34 16.03 16.91
C VAL A 436 2.12 16.19 17.86
N VAL A 437 1.14 16.99 17.50
CA VAL A 437 -0.10 17.15 18.30
C VAL A 437 -0.86 15.84 18.42
N LEU A 438 -1.02 15.11 17.31
CA LEU A 438 -1.70 13.81 17.32
C LEU A 438 -0.93 12.77 18.13
N GLY A 439 0.37 12.65 17.88
CA GLY A 439 1.23 11.71 18.61
C GLY A 439 1.21 11.94 20.11
N LEU A 440 1.25 13.20 20.55
CA LEU A 440 1.11 13.56 21.97
C LEU A 440 -0.25 13.18 22.55
N ARG A 441 -1.34 13.40 21.81
CA ARG A 441 -2.69 13.00 22.25
C ARG A 441 -2.83 11.47 22.33
N ASP A 442 -2.35 10.75 21.34
CA ASP A 442 -2.38 9.30 21.30
C ASP A 442 -1.49 8.68 22.40
N ALA A 443 -0.31 9.25 22.63
CA ALA A 443 0.57 8.88 23.74
C ALA A 443 -0.10 9.14 25.09
N ALA A 444 -0.79 10.26 25.26
CA ALA A 444 -1.53 10.57 26.47
C ALA A 444 -2.66 9.55 26.74
N GLU A 445 -3.43 9.17 25.72
CA GLU A 445 -4.45 8.13 25.86
C GLU A 445 -3.84 6.77 26.23
N MET A 446 -2.70 6.40 25.63
CA MET A 446 -1.98 5.17 25.97
C MET A 446 -1.41 5.21 27.40
N ALA A 447 -0.85 6.34 27.81
CA ALA A 447 -0.32 6.53 29.16
C ALA A 447 -1.42 6.46 30.24
N SER A 448 -2.54 7.13 30.01
CA SER A 448 -3.71 7.06 30.91
C SER A 448 -4.24 5.64 31.05
N ALA A 449 -4.32 4.89 29.95
CA ALA A 449 -4.75 3.49 29.99
C ALA A 449 -3.80 2.57 30.79
N LEU A 450 -2.53 2.96 30.94
CA LEU A 450 -1.53 2.28 31.76
C LEU A 450 -1.42 2.86 33.19
N GLY A 451 -2.31 3.80 33.57
CA GLY A 451 -2.33 4.43 34.89
C GLY A 451 -1.27 5.52 35.10
N ALA A 452 -0.66 6.04 34.02
CA ALA A 452 0.32 7.13 34.09
C ALA A 452 -0.35 8.50 33.85
N GLU A 453 -1.35 8.85 34.65
CA GLU A 453 -2.23 10.01 34.45
C GLU A 453 -1.45 11.34 34.42
N ALA A 454 -0.46 11.53 35.30
CA ALA A 454 0.32 12.77 35.33
C ALA A 454 1.05 13.03 34.01
N GLN A 455 1.64 12.00 33.42
CA GLN A 455 2.31 12.10 32.13
C GLN A 455 1.31 12.31 30.98
N ALA A 456 0.16 11.65 31.05
CA ALA A 456 -0.91 11.83 30.10
C ALA A 456 -1.41 13.30 30.08
N ASP A 457 -1.63 13.89 31.25
CA ASP A 457 -2.04 15.28 31.40
C ASP A 457 -0.98 16.27 30.88
N GLU A 458 0.29 15.99 31.08
CA GLU A 458 1.40 16.81 30.58
C GLU A 458 1.42 16.80 29.04
N TRP A 459 1.43 15.63 28.40
CA TRP A 459 1.45 15.50 26.95
C TRP A 459 0.18 16.12 26.30
N LYS A 460 -0.97 15.98 26.94
CA LYS A 460 -2.21 16.59 26.47
C LYS A 460 -2.13 18.13 26.50
N LYS A 461 -1.58 18.70 27.60
CA LYS A 461 -1.37 20.16 27.68
C LYS A 461 -0.43 20.67 26.62
N GLU A 462 0.67 19.94 26.35
CA GLU A 462 1.61 20.30 25.29
C GLU A 462 0.95 20.22 23.91
N ALA A 463 0.19 19.16 23.61
CA ALA A 463 -0.57 19.04 22.36
C ALA A 463 -1.52 20.23 22.17
N ASP A 464 -2.28 20.61 23.20
CA ASP A 464 -3.22 21.72 23.12
C ASP A 464 -2.49 23.06 22.98
N ARG A 465 -1.32 23.25 23.63
CA ARG A 465 -0.47 24.45 23.49
C ARG A 465 0.05 24.60 22.05
N ILE A 466 0.57 23.52 21.47
CA ILE A 466 1.07 23.53 20.09
C ILE A 466 -0.08 23.82 19.13
N LEU A 467 -1.22 23.15 19.27
CA LEU A 467 -2.37 23.37 18.40
C LEU A 467 -2.88 24.81 18.48
N GLN A 468 -2.93 25.38 19.70
CA GLN A 468 -3.31 26.78 19.87
C GLN A 468 -2.32 27.74 19.16
N ALA A 469 -1.02 27.45 19.23
CA ALA A 469 -0.01 28.24 18.53
C ALA A 469 -0.17 28.12 17.00
N VAL A 470 -0.38 26.92 16.48
CA VAL A 470 -0.65 26.67 15.05
C VAL A 470 -1.82 27.49 14.54
N LEU A 471 -2.90 27.56 15.31
CA LEU A 471 -4.16 28.17 14.86
C LEU A 471 -4.26 29.66 15.16
N ALA A 472 -3.61 30.19 16.19
CA ALA A 472 -3.90 31.51 16.71
C ALA A 472 -2.70 32.30 17.26
N HIS A 473 -1.44 31.86 17.05
CA HIS A 473 -0.30 32.68 17.48
C HIS A 473 -0.30 34.02 16.72
N PRO A 474 -0.07 35.16 17.40
CA PRO A 474 -0.23 36.47 16.78
C PRO A 474 0.55 36.73 15.50
N THR A 475 1.75 36.17 15.39
CA THR A 475 2.67 36.41 14.26
C THR A 475 3.14 35.11 13.58
N ARG A 476 2.97 33.95 14.21
CA ARG A 476 3.55 32.69 13.74
C ARG A 476 2.51 31.58 13.52
N ALA A 477 1.20 31.91 13.62
CA ALA A 477 0.16 30.95 13.29
C ALA A 477 0.31 30.43 11.88
N LEU A 478 0.09 29.12 11.68
CA LEU A 478 0.10 28.51 10.35
C LEU A 478 -1.25 28.66 9.66
N VAL A 479 -1.85 29.83 9.87
CA VAL A 479 -3.08 30.30 9.24
C VAL A 479 -2.80 31.68 8.65
N GLN A 480 -3.25 31.89 7.41
CA GLN A 480 -3.18 33.16 6.72
C GLN A 480 -4.41 33.34 5.85
N ASP A 481 -4.98 34.55 5.82
CA ASP A 481 -6.14 34.87 4.99
C ASP A 481 -7.32 33.87 5.14
N GLY A 482 -7.46 33.27 6.32
CA GLY A 482 -8.53 32.33 6.66
C GLY A 482 -8.36 30.91 6.11
N HIS A 483 -7.19 30.52 5.69
CA HIS A 483 -6.84 29.15 5.34
C HIS A 483 -5.53 28.72 6.02
N LEU A 484 -5.27 27.41 6.10
CA LEU A 484 -4.02 26.85 6.57
C LEU A 484 -2.90 27.10 5.55
N ILE A 485 -1.68 27.29 6.03
CA ILE A 485 -0.48 27.42 5.19
C ILE A 485 0.53 26.36 5.57
N LYS A 486 1.37 25.96 4.61
CA LYS A 486 2.36 24.90 4.79
C LYS A 486 3.42 25.25 5.83
N ARG A 487 4.07 26.42 5.72
CA ARG A 487 5.28 26.75 6.50
C ARG A 487 5.45 28.25 6.77
N ARG A 488 6.01 28.57 7.93
CA ARG A 488 6.58 29.88 8.26
C ARG A 488 8.02 29.72 8.72
N ASN A 489 8.86 30.71 8.42
CA ASN A 489 10.17 30.84 9.06
C ASN A 489 10.04 31.31 10.52
N LEU A 490 11.17 31.32 11.25
CA LEU A 490 11.19 31.73 12.68
C LEU A 490 10.83 33.21 12.89
N THR A 491 10.93 34.05 11.88
CA THR A 491 10.52 35.48 11.97
C THR A 491 9.01 35.65 11.75
N GLY A 492 8.32 34.61 11.31
CA GLY A 492 6.88 34.61 11.06
C GLY A 492 6.46 34.89 9.63
N GLU A 493 7.41 35.03 8.70
CA GLU A 493 7.12 35.16 7.28
C GLU A 493 6.73 33.82 6.65
N VAL A 494 5.86 33.85 5.65
CA VAL A 494 5.49 32.63 4.91
C VAL A 494 6.70 32.11 4.13
N ALA A 495 7.04 30.86 4.37
CA ALA A 495 8.19 30.19 3.75
C ALA A 495 7.69 29.17 2.71
N ASP A 496 7.17 29.68 1.60
CA ASP A 496 6.62 28.89 0.50
C ASP A 496 7.53 28.82 -0.73
N LEU A 497 8.67 29.53 -0.70
CA LEU A 497 9.64 29.55 -1.78
C LEU A 497 10.85 28.68 -1.40
N LEU A 498 11.13 27.71 -2.20
CA LEU A 498 12.40 26.98 -2.15
C LEU A 498 13.46 27.83 -2.87
N PRO A 499 14.42 28.44 -2.14
CA PRO A 499 15.31 29.48 -2.69
C PRO A 499 16.28 28.97 -3.75
N TYR A 500 16.60 27.71 -3.71
CA TYR A 500 17.45 27.07 -4.70
C TYR A 500 17.15 25.59 -4.79
N TRP A 501 16.96 25.14 -6.02
CA TRP A 501 16.79 23.72 -6.26
C TRP A 501 17.94 23.14 -7.08
N PRO A 502 18.57 22.01 -6.65
CA PRO A 502 19.68 21.39 -7.36
C PRO A 502 19.35 20.97 -8.80
N GLY A 503 18.06 20.75 -9.09
CA GLY A 503 17.56 20.42 -10.41
C GLY A 503 17.33 21.61 -11.35
N TYR A 504 17.65 22.85 -10.95
CA TYR A 504 17.48 24.03 -11.79
C TYR A 504 18.23 23.91 -13.14
N ARG A 505 17.46 24.01 -14.19
CA ARG A 505 17.94 23.93 -15.57
C ARG A 505 17.28 25.03 -16.39
N PRO A 506 18.00 26.13 -16.66
CA PRO A 506 17.42 27.28 -17.36
C PRO A 506 16.99 26.98 -18.80
N ASP A 507 17.48 25.89 -19.36
CA ASP A 507 17.20 25.37 -20.70
C ASP A 507 16.02 24.37 -20.74
N VAL A 508 15.45 23.98 -19.58
CA VAL A 508 14.35 23.03 -19.49
C VAL A 508 13.07 23.74 -19.02
N PRO A 509 11.98 23.74 -19.82
CA PRO A 509 10.79 24.55 -19.52
C PRO A 509 10.19 24.38 -18.12
N LEU A 510 10.17 23.16 -17.57
CA LEU A 510 9.61 22.89 -16.23
C LEU A 510 10.65 23.00 -15.10
N ARG A 511 11.91 23.36 -15.42
CA ARG A 511 13.01 23.48 -14.47
C ARG A 511 13.74 24.82 -14.55
N CYS A 512 13.18 25.78 -15.30
CA CYS A 512 13.82 27.07 -15.54
C CYS A 512 13.51 28.13 -14.46
N GLU A 513 12.61 27.84 -13.54
CA GLU A 513 12.30 28.74 -12.44
C GLU A 513 13.39 28.65 -11.35
N LYS A 514 13.93 29.78 -10.95
CA LYS A 514 14.93 29.85 -9.88
C LYS A 514 14.33 29.57 -8.50
N ASN A 515 13.15 30.11 -8.27
CA ASN A 515 12.44 30.03 -7.00
C ASN A 515 11.21 29.19 -7.20
N HIS A 516 11.18 28.00 -6.61
CA HIS A 516 10.04 27.10 -6.68
C HIS A 516 9.08 27.41 -5.54
N ARG A 517 7.82 27.63 -5.87
CA ARG A 517 6.79 27.83 -4.89
C ARG A 517 6.15 26.50 -4.50
N LEU A 518 6.25 26.14 -3.22
CA LEU A 518 5.67 24.92 -2.67
C LEU A 518 4.25 25.16 -2.08
N TYR A 519 3.51 26.09 -2.65
CA TYR A 519 2.16 26.45 -2.23
C TYR A 519 1.26 26.57 -3.45
N PRO A 520 0.02 26.01 -3.39
CA PRO A 520 -0.53 25.17 -2.32
C PRO A 520 0.14 23.80 -2.23
N ASP A 521 -0.10 23.08 -1.11
CA ASP A 521 0.52 21.81 -0.77
C ASP A 521 -0.52 20.88 -0.11
N THR A 522 -0.58 19.61 -0.56
CA THR A 522 -1.59 18.64 -0.09
C THR A 522 -1.50 18.34 1.39
N THR A 523 -0.34 18.54 2.04
CA THR A 523 -0.22 18.39 3.51
C THR A 523 -1.11 19.37 4.29
N MET A 524 -1.55 20.47 3.67
CA MET A 524 -2.52 21.39 4.27
C MET A 524 -3.87 20.74 4.55
N ALA A 525 -4.19 19.62 3.90
CA ALA A 525 -5.38 18.83 4.16
C ALA A 525 -5.30 18.03 5.48
N LEU A 526 -4.09 17.68 5.93
CA LEU A 526 -3.88 16.76 7.07
C LEU A 526 -4.58 17.21 8.37
N PRO A 527 -4.50 18.47 8.82
CA PRO A 527 -5.20 18.89 10.05
C PRO A 527 -6.72 18.70 10.00
N VAL A 528 -7.30 18.76 8.79
CA VAL A 528 -8.74 18.53 8.55
C VAL A 528 -9.05 17.04 8.52
N ALA A 529 -8.27 16.26 7.74
CA ALA A 529 -8.41 14.82 7.62
C ALA A 529 -8.27 14.09 8.96
N LEU A 530 -7.36 14.58 9.81
CA LEU A 530 -7.01 14.00 11.11
C LEU A 530 -7.81 14.63 12.29
N GLY A 531 -8.78 15.50 12.01
CA GLY A 531 -9.72 16.02 13.00
C GLY A 531 -9.17 17.08 13.96
N LEU A 532 -7.99 17.65 13.70
CA LEU A 532 -7.47 18.78 14.48
C LEU A 532 -8.17 20.09 14.15
N VAL A 533 -8.63 20.24 12.93
CA VAL A 533 -9.48 21.33 12.47
C VAL A 533 -10.86 20.74 12.15
N LYS A 534 -11.91 21.41 12.64
CA LYS A 534 -13.30 20.95 12.37
C LYS A 534 -13.55 20.92 10.86
N PRO A 535 -13.91 19.77 10.26
CA PRO A 535 -13.93 19.60 8.82
C PRO A 535 -14.87 20.55 8.06
N ARG A 536 -15.98 20.98 8.69
CA ARG A 536 -16.96 21.91 8.10
C ARG A 536 -16.81 23.35 8.57
N SER A 537 -15.68 23.70 9.18
CA SER A 537 -15.39 25.07 9.56
C SER A 537 -15.01 25.92 8.34
N PRO A 538 -15.21 27.26 8.39
CA PRO A 538 -14.75 28.15 7.32
C PRO A 538 -13.26 27.98 7.00
N LEU A 539 -12.42 27.77 8.04
CA LEU A 539 -10.99 27.52 7.87
C LEU A 539 -10.73 26.24 7.04
N ALA A 540 -11.39 25.13 7.37
CA ALA A 540 -11.23 23.87 6.64
C ALA A 540 -11.70 24.01 5.19
N LEU A 541 -12.90 24.53 4.96
CA LEU A 541 -13.47 24.68 3.61
C LEU A 541 -12.60 25.57 2.73
N LYS A 542 -12.13 26.71 3.26
CA LYS A 542 -11.25 27.59 2.50
C LYS A 542 -9.90 26.93 2.21
N THR A 543 -9.33 26.19 3.16
CA THR A 543 -8.10 25.41 2.93
C THR A 543 -8.28 24.40 1.80
N LEU A 544 -9.41 23.67 1.78
CA LEU A 544 -9.69 22.69 0.74
C LEU A 544 -9.96 23.33 -0.64
N ASP A 545 -10.49 24.57 -0.65
CA ASP A 545 -10.63 25.33 -1.90
C ASP A 545 -9.26 25.78 -2.44
N GLU A 546 -8.31 26.17 -1.58
CA GLU A 546 -6.93 26.48 -1.98
C GLU A 546 -6.18 25.31 -2.58
N LEU A 547 -6.58 24.06 -2.28
CA LEU A 547 -5.96 22.86 -2.85
C LEU A 547 -6.50 22.45 -4.23
N GLU A 548 -7.65 22.98 -4.66
CA GLU A 548 -8.26 22.62 -5.94
C GLU A 548 -7.36 22.87 -7.16
N PRO A 549 -6.53 23.93 -7.22
CA PRO A 549 -5.56 24.11 -8.30
C PRO A 549 -4.55 22.98 -8.47
N LEU A 550 -4.34 22.14 -7.45
CA LEU A 550 -3.48 20.96 -7.54
C LEU A 550 -4.14 19.76 -8.22
N TRP A 551 -5.46 19.82 -8.47
CA TRP A 551 -6.13 18.75 -9.23
C TRP A 551 -5.59 18.72 -10.66
N ASN A 552 -5.01 17.59 -11.04
CA ASN A 552 -4.42 17.43 -12.37
C ASN A 552 -5.51 17.37 -13.46
N SER A 553 -5.42 18.27 -14.41
CA SER A 553 -6.30 18.35 -15.61
C SER A 553 -5.54 18.08 -16.92
N ARG A 554 -4.36 17.46 -16.83
CA ARG A 554 -3.50 17.11 -17.96
C ARG A 554 -3.58 15.61 -18.25
N TRP A 555 -2.51 15.03 -18.76
CA TRP A 555 -2.38 13.59 -18.93
C TRP A 555 -2.64 12.84 -17.63
N SER A 556 -3.25 11.69 -17.70
CA SER A 556 -3.75 10.93 -16.53
C SER A 556 -4.89 11.60 -15.76
N ASP A 557 -5.51 12.58 -16.32
CA ASP A 557 -6.68 13.38 -15.93
C ASP A 557 -7.27 13.00 -14.56
N GLY A 558 -6.81 13.70 -13.52
CA GLY A 558 -7.22 13.47 -12.14
C GLY A 558 -6.04 13.28 -11.18
N GLY A 559 -6.40 13.18 -9.89
CA GLY A 559 -5.47 13.13 -8.78
C GLY A 559 -4.90 14.50 -8.41
N TYR A 560 -4.36 14.59 -7.21
CA TYR A 560 -3.73 15.83 -6.71
C TYR A 560 -2.21 15.71 -6.82
N ASP A 561 -1.58 16.71 -7.42
CA ASP A 561 -0.15 16.91 -7.32
C ASP A 561 0.20 17.20 -5.84
N ARG A 562 1.39 16.81 -5.35
CA ARG A 562 1.73 17.05 -3.94
C ARG A 562 1.83 18.53 -3.58
N TYR A 563 2.32 19.36 -4.52
CA TYR A 563 2.36 20.84 -4.42
C TYR A 563 2.32 21.45 -5.82
N ASN A 564 2.49 22.77 -5.95
CA ASN A 564 2.37 23.47 -7.22
C ASN A 564 3.17 22.79 -8.34
N THR A 565 2.48 22.35 -9.37
CA THR A 565 3.02 21.60 -10.50
C THR A 565 4.17 22.28 -11.22
N SER A 566 4.15 23.63 -11.34
CA SER A 566 5.20 24.39 -12.00
C SER A 566 6.53 24.37 -11.25
N SER A 567 6.49 24.08 -9.96
CA SER A 567 7.64 24.06 -9.06
C SER A 567 8.09 22.66 -8.68
N GLN A 568 7.41 21.63 -9.16
CA GLN A 568 7.75 20.26 -8.79
C GLN A 568 9.08 19.83 -9.40
N PRO A 569 10.08 19.50 -8.56
CA PRO A 569 11.43 19.26 -9.06
C PRO A 569 11.59 17.95 -9.82
N ASP A 570 10.85 16.92 -9.44
CA ASP A 570 10.98 15.61 -10.08
C ASP A 570 10.33 15.62 -11.46
N GLN A 571 9.03 15.49 -11.50
CA GLN A 571 8.20 15.74 -12.67
C GLN A 571 6.82 16.22 -12.21
N PRO A 572 6.12 17.06 -12.96
CA PRO A 572 4.75 17.42 -12.59
C PRO A 572 3.83 16.23 -12.77
N GLY A 573 3.06 15.93 -11.74
CA GLY A 573 2.08 14.84 -11.79
C GLY A 573 1.38 14.57 -10.48
N PRO A 574 0.24 13.88 -10.55
CA PRO A 574 -0.52 13.52 -9.36
C PRO A 574 0.14 12.38 -8.58
N TRP A 575 0.00 12.49 -7.28
CA TRP A 575 0.52 11.52 -6.31
C TRP A 575 -0.64 10.78 -5.66
N PRO A 576 -0.82 9.47 -5.87
CA PRO A 576 -1.95 8.71 -5.33
C PRO A 576 -2.11 8.83 -3.82
N PHE A 577 -1.05 8.66 -3.03
CA PHE A 577 -1.16 8.78 -1.59
C PHE A 577 -1.41 10.22 -1.11
N ALA A 578 -0.83 11.25 -1.75
CA ALA A 578 -1.13 12.64 -1.46
C ALA A 578 -2.58 13.00 -1.83
N THR A 579 -3.11 12.40 -2.90
CA THR A 579 -4.53 12.47 -3.26
C THR A 579 -5.41 11.94 -2.13
N CYS A 580 -4.98 10.89 -1.42
CA CYS A 580 -5.71 10.33 -0.28
C CYS A 580 -5.78 11.30 0.91
N PHE A 581 -4.79 12.16 1.14
CA PHE A 581 -4.88 13.20 2.18
C PHE A 581 -6.04 14.16 1.91
N VAL A 582 -6.12 14.63 0.67
CA VAL A 582 -7.19 15.56 0.24
C VAL A 582 -8.54 14.85 0.21
N LEU A 583 -8.60 13.62 -0.30
CA LEU A 583 -9.78 12.75 -0.29
C LEU A 583 -10.39 12.63 1.11
N ARG A 584 -9.59 12.27 2.12
CA ARG A 584 -10.05 12.12 3.50
C ARG A 584 -10.60 13.44 4.04
N ALA A 585 -9.89 14.54 3.85
CA ALA A 585 -10.30 15.85 4.32
C ALA A 585 -11.58 16.33 3.65
N GLN A 586 -11.71 16.18 2.34
CA GLN A 586 -12.92 16.53 1.58
C GLN A 586 -14.14 15.70 2.02
N HIS A 587 -13.92 14.39 2.23
CA HIS A 587 -14.98 13.49 2.69
C HIS A 587 -15.50 13.90 4.08
N GLU A 588 -14.60 14.17 5.03
CA GLU A 588 -14.96 14.65 6.37
C GLU A 588 -15.66 16.02 6.31
N ALA A 589 -15.27 16.86 5.37
CA ALA A 589 -15.91 18.18 5.16
C ALA A 589 -17.30 18.07 4.49
N GLY A 590 -17.67 16.90 3.96
CA GLY A 590 -18.91 16.67 3.22
C GLY A 590 -18.85 17.18 1.77
N LEU A 591 -17.66 17.40 1.23
CA LEU A 591 -17.43 17.75 -0.18
C LEU A 591 -17.43 16.46 -1.03
N TYR A 592 -18.58 15.80 -1.05
CA TYR A 592 -18.70 14.43 -1.56
C TYR A 592 -18.38 14.30 -3.05
N ASP A 593 -18.73 15.26 -3.88
CA ASP A 593 -18.42 15.23 -5.32
C ASP A 593 -16.90 15.22 -5.56
N ARG A 594 -16.16 16.04 -4.79
CA ARG A 594 -14.70 16.12 -4.89
C ARG A 594 -14.04 14.84 -4.38
N SER A 595 -14.52 14.31 -3.24
CA SER A 595 -13.97 13.06 -2.71
C SER A 595 -14.30 11.85 -3.59
N ARG A 596 -15.51 11.81 -4.19
CA ARG A 596 -15.92 10.76 -5.14
C ARG A 596 -15.03 10.75 -6.39
N ARG A 597 -14.79 11.91 -6.98
CA ARG A 597 -13.89 12.05 -8.13
C ARG A 597 -12.48 11.52 -7.85
N SER A 598 -11.95 11.72 -6.62
CA SER A 598 -10.66 11.18 -6.20
C SER A 598 -10.66 9.65 -6.11
N LEU A 599 -11.74 9.04 -5.59
CA LEU A 599 -11.90 7.58 -5.56
C LEU A 599 -11.99 6.98 -6.96
N GLU A 600 -12.77 7.59 -7.85
CA GLU A 600 -12.91 7.14 -9.23
C GLU A 600 -11.56 7.18 -9.95
N TRP A 601 -10.80 8.25 -9.75
CA TRP A 601 -9.45 8.35 -10.31
C TRP A 601 -8.53 7.27 -9.75
N LEU A 602 -8.48 7.06 -8.43
CA LEU A 602 -7.68 6.02 -7.79
C LEU A 602 -8.02 4.62 -8.31
N ASN A 603 -9.28 4.37 -8.68
CA ASN A 603 -9.72 3.08 -9.23
C ASN A 603 -9.30 2.87 -10.69
N THR A 604 -9.05 3.93 -11.44
CA THR A 604 -8.81 3.91 -12.89
C THR A 604 -7.39 4.25 -13.29
N VAL A 605 -6.65 4.98 -12.45
CA VAL A 605 -5.26 5.33 -12.71
C VAL A 605 -4.38 4.07 -12.72
N GLN A 606 -3.25 4.14 -13.39
CA GLN A 606 -2.30 3.04 -13.43
C GLN A 606 -1.88 2.59 -12.02
N GLY A 607 -1.89 1.27 -11.81
CA GLY A 607 -1.77 0.65 -10.48
C GLY A 607 -3.12 0.43 -9.78
N GLY A 608 -4.15 1.21 -10.13
CA GLY A 608 -5.49 1.10 -9.52
C GLY A 608 -6.20 -0.21 -9.81
N ARG A 609 -5.96 -0.83 -10.96
CA ARG A 609 -6.51 -2.15 -11.30
C ARG A 609 -5.90 -3.26 -10.45
N ALA A 610 -4.59 -3.18 -10.22
CA ALA A 610 -3.85 -4.16 -9.42
C ALA A 610 -3.91 -3.90 -7.91
N GLY A 611 -4.27 -2.68 -7.48
CA GLY A 611 -4.23 -2.29 -6.07
C GLY A 611 -2.80 -2.05 -5.55
N THR A 612 -1.90 -1.68 -6.48
CA THR A 612 -0.48 -1.40 -6.22
C THR A 612 -0.11 -0.11 -6.95
N TRP A 613 -0.47 1.01 -6.33
CA TRP A 613 -0.28 2.33 -6.92
C TRP A 613 1.17 2.75 -6.92
N PHE A 614 1.55 3.43 -8.00
CA PHE A 614 2.83 4.12 -8.06
C PHE A 614 2.83 5.36 -7.17
N GLU A 615 4.00 5.79 -6.76
CA GLU A 615 4.16 6.97 -5.94
C GLU A 615 3.72 8.23 -6.69
N GLU A 616 4.13 8.35 -7.95
CA GLU A 616 3.81 9.47 -8.83
C GLU A 616 3.43 8.99 -10.22
N ILE A 617 2.47 9.67 -10.85
CA ILE A 617 2.07 9.48 -12.25
C ILE A 617 2.38 10.76 -13.01
N SER A 618 3.08 10.66 -14.14
CA SER A 618 3.42 11.84 -14.95
C SER A 618 2.18 12.55 -15.48
N SER A 619 2.13 13.87 -15.33
CA SER A 619 1.13 14.73 -15.98
C SER A 619 1.54 15.18 -17.38
N VAL A 620 2.76 14.91 -17.81
CA VAL A 620 3.31 15.31 -19.13
C VAL A 620 3.24 14.20 -20.15
N ARG A 621 3.24 12.94 -19.67
CA ARG A 621 3.16 11.76 -20.53
C ARG A 621 2.07 10.85 -20.02
N SER A 622 1.12 10.52 -20.89
CA SER A 622 0.04 9.63 -20.52
C SER A 622 0.55 8.27 -20.06
N GLN A 623 0.05 7.80 -18.93
CA GLN A 623 0.34 6.48 -18.37
C GLN A 623 1.82 6.20 -18.08
N GLU A 624 2.66 7.23 -17.97
CA GLU A 624 4.03 7.07 -17.50
C GLU A 624 4.06 7.11 -15.98
N MET A 625 4.66 6.11 -15.40
CA MET A 625 5.00 6.06 -13.98
C MET A 625 6.35 6.72 -13.78
N VAL A 626 6.48 7.49 -12.73
CA VAL A 626 7.72 8.22 -12.45
C VAL A 626 8.51 7.56 -11.33
N CYS A 627 7.81 7.09 -10.30
CA CYS A 627 8.39 6.48 -9.12
C CYS A 627 7.84 5.08 -8.88
N GLY A 628 8.45 4.33 -7.96
CA GLY A 628 8.10 2.95 -7.65
C GLY A 628 6.72 2.75 -7.03
N LEU A 629 6.34 1.49 -6.82
CA LEU A 629 5.08 1.13 -6.17
C LEU A 629 5.14 1.48 -4.68
N LEU A 630 4.11 2.17 -4.19
CA LEU A 630 4.05 2.66 -2.82
C LEU A 630 2.99 1.92 -2.00
N PRO A 631 3.38 1.08 -1.02
CA PRO A 631 2.43 0.37 -0.14
C PRO A 631 1.51 1.30 0.64
N TRP A 632 1.96 2.50 0.95
CA TRP A 632 1.20 3.51 1.68
C TRP A 632 -0.16 3.81 1.06
N THR A 633 -0.25 3.93 -0.27
CA THR A 633 -1.54 4.20 -0.95
C THR A 633 -2.59 3.12 -0.64
N SER A 634 -2.19 1.84 -0.65
CA SER A 634 -3.09 0.74 -0.27
C SER A 634 -3.55 0.87 1.18
N GLY A 635 -2.64 1.27 2.09
CA GLY A 635 -2.95 1.57 3.49
C GLY A 635 -3.97 2.71 3.62
N GLU A 636 -3.78 3.80 2.88
CA GLU A 636 -4.68 4.95 2.87
C GLU A 636 -6.10 4.61 2.42
N ILE A 637 -6.24 3.74 1.41
CA ILE A 637 -7.55 3.30 0.93
C ILE A 637 -8.27 2.46 1.99
N ALA A 638 -7.58 1.51 2.61
CA ALA A 638 -8.17 0.72 3.69
C ALA A 638 -8.58 1.62 4.88
N LEU A 639 -7.71 2.57 5.25
CA LEU A 639 -7.99 3.58 6.27
C LEU A 639 -9.21 4.43 5.89
N PHE A 640 -9.30 4.92 4.66
CA PHE A 640 -10.43 5.70 4.18
C PHE A 640 -11.74 4.93 4.35
N VAL A 641 -11.80 3.70 3.87
CA VAL A 641 -13.04 2.91 3.88
C VAL A 641 -13.50 2.61 5.30
N ILE A 642 -12.62 2.19 6.19
CA ILE A 642 -13.02 1.77 7.54
C ILE A 642 -13.19 2.96 8.49
N HIS A 643 -12.22 3.89 8.50
CA HIS A 643 -12.22 4.99 9.47
C HIS A 643 -13.10 6.17 9.03
N HIS A 644 -13.03 6.56 7.75
CA HIS A 644 -13.68 7.78 7.27
C HIS A 644 -15.08 7.51 6.70
N TRP A 645 -15.24 6.47 5.90
CA TRP A 645 -16.51 6.17 5.24
C TRP A 645 -17.44 5.32 6.14
N LEU A 646 -17.00 4.15 6.66
CA LEU A 646 -17.78 3.41 7.65
C LEU A 646 -17.84 4.12 9.01
N GLY A 647 -16.87 4.97 9.29
CA GLY A 647 -16.82 5.80 10.50
C GLY A 647 -16.50 5.02 11.76
N VAL A 648 -15.70 3.95 11.68
CA VAL A 648 -15.27 3.17 12.86
C VAL A 648 -14.05 3.86 13.48
N ARG A 649 -14.23 4.42 14.66
CA ARG A 649 -13.20 5.24 15.36
C ARG A 649 -13.03 4.79 16.79
N PHE A 650 -11.92 5.25 17.40
CA PHE A 650 -11.66 5.06 18.83
C PHE A 650 -11.48 6.43 19.49
N GLU A 651 -12.25 6.67 20.54
CA GLU A 651 -12.20 7.90 21.33
C GLU A 651 -12.19 7.52 22.82
N GLY A 652 -11.13 7.87 23.54
CA GLY A 652 -10.95 7.50 24.94
C GLY A 652 -11.02 5.99 25.17
N GLY A 653 -10.39 5.19 24.31
CA GLY A 653 -10.35 3.72 24.37
C GLY A 653 -11.68 3.02 24.06
N ARG A 654 -12.69 3.74 23.57
CA ARG A 654 -14.03 3.22 23.21
C ARG A 654 -14.25 3.30 21.72
N VAL A 655 -14.94 2.30 21.16
CA VAL A 655 -15.37 2.35 19.78
C VAL A 655 -16.51 3.37 19.63
N VAL A 656 -16.34 4.29 18.71
CA VAL A 656 -17.35 5.26 18.30
C VAL A 656 -17.66 5.09 16.84
N LEU A 657 -18.91 4.83 16.52
CA LEU A 657 -19.38 4.66 15.15
C LEU A 657 -20.00 5.97 14.67
N ARG A 658 -19.42 6.57 13.64
CA ARG A 658 -19.87 7.82 13.01
C ARG A 658 -19.91 7.61 11.48
N PRO A 659 -20.92 6.86 10.97
CA PRO A 659 -21.01 6.61 9.53
C PRO A 659 -21.02 7.92 8.74
N ASN A 660 -20.24 7.93 7.66
CA ASN A 660 -20.16 9.07 6.76
C ASN A 660 -20.26 8.58 5.30
N LEU A 661 -21.28 7.72 5.04
CA LEU A 661 -21.54 7.19 3.72
C LEU A 661 -21.91 8.32 2.75
N TYR A 662 -21.63 8.13 1.47
CA TYR A 662 -22.10 9.06 0.45
C TYR A 662 -23.63 9.13 0.44
N PRO A 663 -24.22 10.26 0.04
CA PRO A 663 -25.68 10.45 0.10
C PRO A 663 -26.49 9.35 -0.59
N ASP A 664 -25.98 8.80 -1.69
CA ASP A 664 -26.63 7.79 -2.52
C ASP A 664 -26.13 6.37 -2.23
N ASP A 665 -25.28 6.19 -1.23
CA ASP A 665 -24.77 4.87 -0.88
C ASP A 665 -25.91 3.94 -0.42
N PRO A 666 -25.95 2.71 -0.92
CA PRO A 666 -26.90 1.69 -0.44
C PRO A 666 -26.54 1.25 0.97
N ALA A 667 -27.37 0.35 1.52
CA ALA A 667 -27.03 -0.33 2.76
C ALA A 667 -25.67 -1.06 2.65
N VAL A 668 -24.90 -1.00 3.73
CA VAL A 668 -23.55 -1.54 3.83
C VAL A 668 -23.48 -2.52 4.98
N SER A 669 -22.77 -3.62 4.79
CA SER A 669 -22.37 -4.52 5.87
C SER A 669 -20.85 -4.63 5.95
N ALA A 670 -20.34 -4.75 7.17
CA ALA A 670 -18.92 -5.00 7.41
C ALA A 670 -18.76 -6.05 8.50
N ASP A 671 -17.81 -6.94 8.29
CA ASP A 671 -17.41 -7.94 9.28
C ASP A 671 -15.93 -7.70 9.61
N LEU A 672 -15.70 -6.89 10.63
CA LEU A 672 -14.38 -6.37 10.96
C LEU A 672 -13.73 -7.25 12.05
N ARG A 673 -12.48 -7.63 11.82
CA ARG A 673 -11.66 -8.24 12.87
C ARG A 673 -11.47 -7.23 13.99
N PHE A 674 -11.83 -7.62 15.20
CA PHE A 674 -11.82 -6.73 16.34
C PHE A 674 -11.45 -7.48 17.61
N ARG A 675 -10.35 -7.11 18.24
CA ARG A 675 -9.80 -7.76 19.43
C ARG A 675 -9.74 -9.28 19.25
N LYS A 676 -10.31 -10.07 20.16
CA LYS A 676 -10.37 -11.54 20.06
C LYS A 676 -11.58 -12.07 19.30
N GLY A 677 -12.37 -11.20 18.69
CA GLY A 677 -13.60 -11.53 17.99
C GLY A 677 -13.84 -10.69 16.76
N ARG A 678 -15.11 -10.38 16.49
CA ARG A 678 -15.53 -9.62 15.32
C ARG A 678 -16.55 -8.55 15.68
N LEU A 679 -16.51 -7.44 14.94
CA LEU A 679 -17.54 -6.42 14.92
C LEU A 679 -18.33 -6.57 13.61
N HIS A 680 -19.53 -7.14 13.71
CA HIS A 680 -20.47 -7.17 12.58
C HIS A 680 -21.25 -5.86 12.57
N LEU A 681 -21.05 -5.06 11.54
CA LEU A 681 -21.67 -3.75 11.39
C LEU A 681 -22.63 -3.75 10.21
N GLU A 682 -23.86 -3.34 10.45
CA GLU A 682 -24.88 -3.12 9.42
C GLU A 682 -25.31 -1.66 9.46
N ILE A 683 -25.29 -0.97 8.32
CA ILE A 683 -25.70 0.43 8.15
C ILE A 683 -26.70 0.48 7.00
N ASP A 684 -27.93 0.94 7.26
CA ASP A 684 -29.02 0.89 6.29
C ASP A 684 -29.11 2.07 5.32
N GLY A 685 -28.14 2.96 5.33
CA GLY A 685 -28.06 4.10 4.40
C GLY A 685 -27.18 5.23 4.95
N SER A 686 -27.29 6.42 4.39
CA SER A 686 -26.46 7.56 4.70
C SER A 686 -27.07 8.50 5.75
N GLY A 687 -26.25 9.43 6.23
CA GLY A 687 -26.62 10.49 7.17
C GLY A 687 -26.53 10.10 8.66
N PRO A 688 -26.93 11.00 9.57
CA PRO A 688 -26.84 10.76 11.01
C PRO A 688 -27.63 9.55 11.48
N VAL A 689 -27.09 8.80 12.45
CA VAL A 689 -27.76 7.65 13.03
C VAL A 689 -28.98 8.09 13.85
N LYS A 690 -30.15 7.53 13.56
CA LYS A 690 -31.42 7.77 14.25
C LYS A 690 -31.66 6.77 15.38
N SER A 691 -31.29 5.52 15.16
CA SER A 691 -31.37 4.48 16.17
C SER A 691 -30.29 3.43 15.97
N ALA A 692 -29.89 2.81 17.06
CA ALA A 692 -28.86 1.77 17.04
C ALA A 692 -29.26 0.58 17.91
N ARG A 693 -28.80 -0.62 17.50
CA ARG A 693 -28.83 -1.83 18.31
C ARG A 693 -27.43 -2.41 18.43
N VAL A 694 -27.05 -2.77 19.64
CA VAL A 694 -25.77 -3.45 19.93
C VAL A 694 -26.10 -4.78 20.59
N ASN A 695 -25.77 -5.88 19.95
CA ASN A 695 -26.14 -7.24 20.41
C ASN A 695 -27.64 -7.36 20.74
N GLY A 696 -28.49 -6.77 19.90
CA GLY A 696 -29.94 -6.75 20.07
C GLY A 696 -30.50 -5.67 21.03
N PHE A 697 -29.67 -5.09 21.88
CA PHE A 697 -30.08 -4.03 22.82
C PHE A 697 -30.09 -2.66 22.15
N LYS A 698 -31.14 -1.86 22.43
CA LYS A 698 -31.20 -0.48 21.95
C LYS A 698 -30.13 0.39 22.63
N VAL A 699 -29.38 1.13 21.82
CA VAL A 699 -28.42 2.15 22.26
C VAL A 699 -28.86 3.50 21.71
N LYS A 700 -28.83 4.53 22.55
CA LYS A 700 -29.19 5.88 22.14
C LYS A 700 -28.01 6.52 21.40
N PRO A 701 -28.21 7.02 20.17
CA PRO A 701 -27.18 7.81 19.49
C PRO A 701 -26.83 9.08 20.27
N ASN A 702 -25.60 9.53 20.13
CA ASN A 702 -25.13 10.81 20.66
C ASN A 702 -25.82 11.99 19.95
N ARG A 703 -25.66 13.20 20.45
CA ARG A 703 -26.26 14.42 19.87
C ARG A 703 -25.76 14.72 18.45
N ASP A 704 -24.55 14.30 18.14
CA ASP A 704 -23.92 14.45 16.81
C ASP A 704 -24.30 13.34 15.83
N GLY A 705 -25.16 12.41 16.23
CA GLY A 705 -25.57 11.27 15.41
C GLY A 705 -24.57 10.11 15.38
N SER A 706 -23.52 10.13 16.21
CA SER A 706 -22.62 8.97 16.39
C SER A 706 -23.18 8.00 17.44
N VAL A 707 -22.58 6.80 17.52
CA VAL A 707 -22.94 5.77 18.51
C VAL A 707 -21.67 5.30 19.23
N THR A 708 -21.60 5.52 20.53
CA THR A 708 -20.51 5.00 21.36
C THR A 708 -20.87 3.62 21.88
N LEU A 709 -20.04 2.62 21.57
CA LEU A 709 -20.24 1.26 22.04
C LEU A 709 -19.93 1.13 23.54
N PRO A 710 -20.54 0.15 24.25
CA PRO A 710 -20.23 -0.09 25.64
C PRO A 710 -18.74 -0.31 25.89
N ALA A 711 -18.20 0.16 27.01
CA ALA A 711 -16.76 0.09 27.33
C ALA A 711 -16.18 -1.35 27.31
N ARG A 712 -17.02 -2.36 27.59
CA ARG A 712 -16.66 -3.78 27.57
C ARG A 712 -17.01 -4.49 26.26
N PHE A 713 -17.33 -3.73 25.20
CA PHE A 713 -17.62 -4.34 23.91
C PHE A 713 -16.34 -4.97 23.33
N ASN A 714 -16.38 -6.28 23.11
CA ASN A 714 -15.26 -7.05 22.56
C ASN A 714 -15.62 -7.79 21.26
N SER A 715 -16.90 -8.00 21.02
CA SER A 715 -17.42 -8.62 19.79
C SER A 715 -18.95 -8.51 19.74
N GLY A 716 -19.49 -8.65 18.55
CA GLY A 716 -20.93 -8.74 18.35
C GLY A 716 -21.45 -7.95 17.17
N THR A 717 -22.78 -7.86 17.09
CA THR A 717 -23.50 -7.22 15.99
C THR A 717 -23.94 -5.82 16.37
N VAL A 718 -23.70 -4.87 15.51
CA VAL A 718 -24.18 -3.49 15.60
C VAL A 718 -25.00 -3.16 14.36
N ILE A 719 -26.25 -2.74 14.58
CA ILE A 719 -27.15 -2.32 13.50
C ILE A 719 -27.45 -0.84 13.69
N LEU A 720 -27.15 -0.05 12.66
CA LEU A 720 -27.36 1.39 12.64
C LEU A 720 -28.45 1.75 11.63
N HIS A 721 -29.49 2.43 12.11
CA HIS A 721 -30.52 3.00 11.26
C HIS A 721 -30.27 4.49 11.11
N THR A 722 -30.03 4.92 9.90
CA THR A 722 -29.66 6.31 9.55
C THR A 722 -30.85 7.15 9.10
N GLN A 723 -30.61 8.41 8.81
CA GLN A 723 -31.67 9.35 8.41
C GLN A 723 -32.25 8.99 7.03
N HIS A 724 -31.44 8.54 6.12
CA HIS A 724 -31.81 8.18 4.74
C HIS A 724 -31.90 6.67 4.54
N GLY A 725 -31.89 5.89 5.63
CA GLY A 725 -32.12 4.45 5.61
C GLY A 725 -33.60 4.13 5.41
N GLY A 726 -33.91 3.23 4.47
CA GLY A 726 -35.28 2.76 4.30
C GLY A 726 -35.88 2.86 2.91
N HIS A 727 -35.14 3.18 1.87
CA HIS A 727 -35.54 2.80 0.54
C HIS A 727 -35.39 1.26 0.42
N LYS A 728 -36.46 0.58 0.79
CA LYS A 728 -36.63 -0.84 0.44
C LYS A 728 -36.51 -0.97 -1.07
N ALA A 729 -35.47 -1.71 -1.52
CA ALA A 729 -35.37 -2.15 -2.91
C ALA A 729 -36.54 -3.03 -3.29
#